data_678142c61e46924438ffafdbe77b4d50
#
_entry.id   678142c61e46924438ffafdbe77b4d50
#
_cell.length_a   1.000
_cell.length_b   1.000
_cell.length_c   1.000
_cell.angle_alpha   90.00
_cell.angle_beta   90.00
_cell.angle_gamma   90.00
#
_symmetry.space_group_name_H-M   'P 1'
#
loop_
_entity.id
_entity.type
_entity.pdbx_description
1 polymer ?
#
loop_
_entity_poly.entity_id
_entity_poly.type
_entity_poly.pdbx_seq_one_letter_code
_entity_poly.pdbx_strand_id
1 'polypeptide(L)'
;KIDREYTVVVLENEYLKIEILPEIGGRIYSALDKTTGYDFFYKQHVIKPALIGVLGSWISGGVEFNWPFHHRASGFMPCDFYTEILPDGSAVCHLSEHDPIDRMKGMVSIILFPSEKRFETRMRLYNRTDSAHSFLWWENAAVPVHEKYQIFFPQDVSYVNFHYLKSRISYPIAGDGVFNGIPMKEPRDISYHKNTHPATSYFAAASDYDFFGGYDHEKQCGVVHIGDHHLSPGKKMFTWGYCQLAKSWENALTDTDGQYAELMAGSYSDNQPNFSWLEPYETKEFSQYWYPISKIGTPTFANLDIAFKIDRENGRVLIQPTRHFENAVVSVKCENKVLFDSVCSLSPEKCSEFKIDDMSEMLTVSVTAEDEIIGAYTEKKFDKFNMPEVISDMPEAKSMNSAQELYLAGVHTTQYRDPKVEPDAYFKEALKRDINHIPSLIEMAKYEYSRYDFESAEKYAKRVIDNITLFNERVKSGEVYYIYALILEALGDIKRAYDYYYKSAWAADCVLKAMTRIAFLDIKNKDYKAAIKHANTALDYGRNDNLALFAKVTAMRKLKLDTSEEISSQLKKDMLDHYMRYLYNSDDFYDILESNPFETVMDIVTDQDSCGLYEENIRLLEELIGKRPETKQPMLYYALGYYKYLCGLNGAEDYKTGDKCEILSTFPQRKEEMRILNDVISKTGSEKAKMLLGCLLYNKRHYEKAAKLWEDCSDYISIRNRAVAYFSHLNREKEALPLMKKAIEQNSSSEQLVYETVVLMDKLSVSAKEKIDFLKSHKITRDDCITELAKAYNQNFEPEKAIETLLSHNFVPCEGGEHAIADQYLNAFMAIGRKELKCGNAEKALEAFKKGQILPQSLGAGLWNHCKLVPLKYFEAVCLEKTGKADEAKEIFRYIAEIEIEYFSNMHLKELPYFQACAFEHLGEHIKAVKIITKYKREWSKIIDAEDNGFFSTTPFFISFTDDPKKLRKAEYLYLLSLNFDFEGEKEKAQESILESLELNFEN
;
A
#
# COMPACT_ATOMS: atom_id res chain seq x y z
N LYS A 1 4.86 3.28 -27.82
CA LYS A 1 5.26 4.59 -27.25
C LYS A 1 4.68 5.68 -28.08
N ILE A 2 4.26 6.76 -27.43
CA ILE A 2 3.78 8.00 -28.04
C ILE A 2 4.50 9.16 -27.37
N ASP A 3 4.75 10.23 -28.11
CA ASP A 3 5.22 11.48 -27.52
C ASP A 3 4.02 12.18 -26.86
N ARG A 4 4.24 12.66 -25.65
CA ARG A 4 3.26 13.43 -24.87
C ARG A 4 3.94 14.54 -24.12
N GLU A 5 3.34 15.73 -24.16
CA GLU A 5 3.77 16.86 -23.37
C GLU A 5 3.15 16.81 -21.98
N TYR A 6 3.92 17.21 -20.98
CA TYR A 6 3.51 17.33 -19.59
C TYR A 6 3.89 18.69 -19.04
N THR A 7 3.05 19.23 -18.18
CA THR A 7 3.38 20.41 -17.38
C THR A 7 4.45 20.03 -16.34
N VAL A 8 5.54 20.79 -16.32
CA VAL A 8 6.63 20.62 -15.35
C VAL A 8 6.74 21.88 -14.51
N VAL A 9 6.59 21.75 -13.19
CA VAL A 9 6.96 22.82 -12.27
C VAL A 9 8.43 22.68 -11.93
N VAL A 10 9.20 23.76 -12.10
CA VAL A 10 10.64 23.78 -11.82
C VAL A 10 10.91 24.71 -10.63
N LEU A 11 11.50 24.16 -9.56
CA LEU A 11 12.06 24.91 -8.47
C LEU A 11 13.59 24.89 -8.63
N GLU A 12 14.22 26.06 -8.66
CA GLU A 12 15.65 26.15 -8.92
C GLU A 12 16.32 27.24 -8.08
N ASN A 13 17.48 26.90 -7.50
CA ASN A 13 18.39 27.83 -6.86
C ASN A 13 19.81 27.66 -7.43
N GLU A 14 20.82 28.20 -6.77
CA GLU A 14 22.22 28.06 -7.21
C GLU A 14 22.73 26.62 -7.16
N TYR A 15 22.21 25.76 -6.27
CA TYR A 15 22.71 24.40 -6.02
C TYR A 15 21.83 23.32 -6.63
N LEU A 16 20.52 23.49 -6.60
CA LEU A 16 19.56 22.44 -6.93
C LEU A 16 18.59 22.88 -8.03
N LYS A 17 18.19 21.91 -8.85
CA LYS A 17 17.06 22.03 -9.77
C LYS A 17 16.12 20.86 -9.55
N ILE A 18 14.87 21.12 -9.17
CA ILE A 18 13.84 20.12 -8.89
C ILE A 18 12.74 20.25 -9.93
N GLU A 19 12.44 19.16 -10.61
CA GLU A 19 11.37 19.06 -11.61
C GLU A 19 10.20 18.23 -11.04
N ILE A 20 8.99 18.79 -11.07
CA ILE A 20 7.78 18.21 -10.48
C ILE A 20 6.74 18.04 -11.57
N LEU A 21 6.03 16.91 -11.56
CA LEU A 21 4.98 16.56 -12.53
C LEU A 21 3.59 16.55 -11.86
N PRO A 22 2.85 17.67 -11.82
CA PRO A 22 1.52 17.71 -11.24
C PRO A 22 0.52 16.77 -11.92
N GLU A 23 0.62 16.58 -13.23
CA GLU A 23 -0.26 15.71 -14.03
C GLU A 23 -0.07 14.21 -13.74
N ILE A 24 1.01 13.83 -13.01
CA ILE A 24 1.34 12.44 -12.69
C ILE A 24 1.55 12.31 -11.18
N GLY A 25 0.47 12.42 -10.42
CA GLY A 25 0.46 12.24 -8.99
C GLY A 25 1.26 13.29 -8.20
N GLY A 26 1.68 14.40 -8.81
CA GLY A 26 2.49 15.42 -8.14
C GLY A 26 3.89 14.98 -7.77
N ARG A 27 4.43 13.93 -8.42
CA ARG A 27 5.76 13.40 -8.08
C ARG A 27 6.89 14.36 -8.41
N ILE A 28 7.95 14.30 -7.63
CA ILE A 28 9.24 14.84 -8.05
C ILE A 28 9.77 13.90 -9.14
N TYR A 29 10.01 14.44 -10.32
CA TYR A 29 10.50 13.66 -11.46
C TYR A 29 12.03 13.57 -11.47
N SER A 30 12.71 14.65 -11.07
CA SER A 30 14.15 14.80 -11.09
C SER A 30 14.59 15.80 -10.02
N ALA A 31 15.74 15.55 -9.41
CA ALA A 31 16.40 16.49 -8.52
C ALA A 31 17.91 16.50 -8.82
N LEU A 32 18.34 17.52 -9.54
CA LEU A 32 19.71 17.69 -10.01
C LEU A 32 20.54 18.49 -9.01
N ASP A 33 21.65 17.90 -8.55
CA ASP A 33 22.75 18.62 -7.95
C ASP A 33 23.56 19.34 -9.03
N LYS A 34 23.42 20.65 -9.15
CA LYS A 34 24.10 21.46 -10.16
C LYS A 34 25.60 21.56 -9.94
N THR A 35 26.08 21.26 -8.71
CA THR A 35 27.52 21.31 -8.38
C THR A 35 28.29 20.12 -8.90
N THR A 36 27.60 18.98 -9.06
CA THR A 36 28.20 17.72 -9.53
C THR A 36 27.64 17.23 -10.85
N GLY A 37 26.46 17.73 -11.27
CA GLY A 37 25.71 17.24 -12.41
C GLY A 37 25.01 15.88 -12.13
N TYR A 38 24.89 15.49 -10.85
CA TYR A 38 24.26 14.24 -10.46
C TYR A 38 22.78 14.42 -10.17
N ASP A 39 21.91 13.69 -10.91
CA ASP A 39 20.52 13.55 -10.55
C ASP A 39 20.44 12.51 -9.43
N PHE A 40 20.09 12.96 -8.21
CA PHE A 40 20.16 12.09 -7.04
C PHE A 40 18.87 11.29 -6.80
N PHE A 41 17.83 11.53 -7.62
CA PHE A 41 16.70 10.63 -7.77
C PHE A 41 16.73 9.97 -9.15
N TYR A 42 16.14 8.79 -9.23
CA TYR A 42 16.13 8.02 -10.46
C TYR A 42 15.19 8.65 -11.48
N LYS A 43 15.77 9.31 -12.48
CA LYS A 43 15.04 9.93 -13.58
C LYS A 43 14.89 8.96 -14.73
N GLN A 44 13.67 8.69 -15.11
CA GLN A 44 13.38 7.90 -16.31
C GLN A 44 13.16 8.76 -17.54
N HIS A 45 13.60 8.30 -18.70
CA HIS A 45 13.33 8.96 -19.97
C HIS A 45 11.93 8.64 -20.54
N VAL A 46 11.18 7.73 -19.92
CA VAL A 46 9.82 7.35 -20.32
C VAL A 46 8.89 7.32 -19.12
N ILE A 47 7.62 7.65 -19.36
CA ILE A 47 6.55 7.40 -18.40
C ILE A 47 5.93 6.06 -18.76
N LYS A 48 6.05 5.07 -17.87
CA LYS A 48 5.70 3.68 -18.16
C LYS A 48 4.86 3.10 -17.03
N PRO A 49 3.52 3.21 -17.10
CA PRO A 49 2.64 2.62 -16.11
C PRO A 49 2.75 1.09 -16.10
N ALA A 50 2.80 0.50 -14.91
CA ALA A 50 2.83 -0.94 -14.71
C ALA A 50 1.82 -1.37 -13.64
N LEU A 51 1.45 -2.63 -13.63
CA LEU A 51 0.55 -3.21 -12.64
C LEU A 51 1.35 -3.62 -11.40
N ILE A 52 1.68 -2.63 -10.59
CA ILE A 52 2.37 -2.77 -9.31
C ILE A 52 1.45 -2.28 -8.21
N GLY A 53 1.42 -2.97 -7.05
CA GLY A 53 0.48 -2.64 -5.98
C GLY A 53 -0.95 -2.61 -6.51
N VAL A 54 -1.78 -3.48 -6.14
CA VAL A 54 -3.06 -3.90 -6.74
C VAL A 54 -4.13 -2.80 -6.89
N LEU A 55 -3.87 -1.56 -6.42
CA LEU A 55 -4.86 -0.48 -6.41
C LEU A 55 -4.99 0.27 -7.74
N GLY A 56 -4.04 0.14 -8.64
CA GLY A 56 -4.06 0.84 -9.93
C GLY A 56 -2.76 0.77 -10.68
N SER A 57 -2.64 1.57 -11.71
CA SER A 57 -1.39 1.72 -12.45
C SER A 57 -0.37 2.46 -11.60
N TRP A 58 0.86 1.96 -11.58
CA TRP A 58 1.96 2.55 -10.86
C TRP A 58 3.07 2.98 -11.84
N ILE A 59 3.77 4.05 -11.51
CA ILE A 59 4.86 4.59 -12.32
C ILE A 59 6.10 4.67 -11.44
N SER A 60 7.20 4.04 -11.86
CA SER A 60 8.47 4.05 -11.16
C SER A 60 9.24 5.36 -11.40
N GLY A 61 10.25 5.60 -10.56
CA GLY A 61 11.15 6.74 -10.68
C GLY A 61 10.71 8.02 -9.95
N GLY A 62 11.66 8.90 -9.71
CA GLY A 62 11.45 10.13 -8.97
C GLY A 62 11.07 9.91 -7.51
N VAL A 63 10.26 10.80 -6.93
CA VAL A 63 9.69 10.65 -5.59
C VAL A 63 8.18 10.63 -5.68
N GLU A 64 7.58 9.54 -5.22
CA GLU A 64 6.14 9.37 -5.09
C GLU A 64 5.70 9.68 -3.65
N PHE A 65 4.56 10.34 -3.48
CA PHE A 65 3.97 10.67 -2.19
C PHE A 65 2.75 9.80 -1.93
N ASN A 66 2.76 9.00 -0.85
CA ASN A 66 1.76 7.99 -0.57
C ASN A 66 1.02 8.23 0.75
N TRP A 67 -0.29 8.20 0.68
CA TRP A 67 -1.23 8.34 1.78
C TRP A 67 -2.65 8.00 1.28
N PRO A 68 -3.65 7.73 2.09
CA PRO A 68 -3.59 7.43 3.52
C PRO A 68 -3.07 6.03 3.81
N PHE A 69 -2.91 5.18 2.81
CA PHE A 69 -2.37 3.82 2.92
C PHE A 69 -1.89 3.31 1.56
N HIS A 70 -0.91 2.42 1.54
CA HIS A 70 -0.30 1.79 0.35
C HIS A 70 0.20 2.79 -0.72
N HIS A 71 0.53 2.29 -1.90
CA HIS A 71 0.67 3.12 -3.09
C HIS A 71 -0.67 3.75 -3.42
N ARG A 72 -0.68 5.03 -3.60
CA ARG A 72 -1.89 5.80 -3.87
C ARG A 72 -2.46 5.41 -5.23
N ALA A 73 -3.74 5.02 -5.28
CA ALA A 73 -4.40 4.61 -6.52
C ALA A 73 -4.41 5.70 -7.61
N SER A 74 -4.38 6.96 -7.21
CA SER A 74 -4.32 8.15 -8.07
C SER A 74 -2.89 8.62 -8.40
N GLY A 75 -1.86 7.89 -7.98
CA GLY A 75 -0.44 8.27 -8.18
C GLY A 75 0.02 8.45 -9.63
N PHE A 76 -0.82 8.10 -10.61
CA PHE A 76 -0.60 8.34 -12.04
C PHE A 76 -1.56 9.38 -12.63
N MET A 77 -2.42 9.99 -11.82
CA MET A 77 -3.42 10.98 -12.22
C MET A 77 -3.01 12.40 -11.82
N PRO A 78 -3.62 13.44 -12.39
CA PRO A 78 -3.36 14.81 -11.98
C PRO A 78 -3.69 15.05 -10.51
N CYS A 79 -2.93 15.93 -9.85
CA CYS A 79 -3.23 16.48 -8.53
C CYS A 79 -3.42 18.00 -8.61
N ASP A 80 -4.13 18.56 -7.64
CA ASP A 80 -4.24 20.02 -7.50
C ASP A 80 -2.89 20.59 -7.12
N PHE A 81 -2.49 21.70 -7.72
CA PHE A 81 -1.22 22.34 -7.39
C PHE A 81 -1.29 23.87 -7.41
N TYR A 82 -0.38 24.47 -6.67
CA TYR A 82 -0.18 25.91 -6.63
C TYR A 82 1.29 26.23 -6.37
N THR A 83 1.80 27.28 -7.01
CA THR A 83 3.20 27.70 -6.84
C THR A 83 3.29 29.12 -6.31
N GLU A 84 4.24 29.35 -5.42
CA GLU A 84 4.51 30.69 -4.89
C GLU A 84 5.99 30.89 -4.55
N ILE A 85 6.37 32.15 -4.38
CA ILE A 85 7.64 32.57 -3.78
C ILE A 85 7.32 33.17 -2.42
N LEU A 86 7.89 32.63 -1.37
CA LEU A 86 7.72 33.10 -0.01
C LEU A 86 8.51 34.41 0.23
N PRO A 87 8.19 35.19 1.30
CA PRO A 87 8.89 36.46 1.60
C PRO A 87 10.40 36.31 1.83
N ASP A 88 10.88 35.13 2.24
CA ASP A 88 12.30 34.84 2.40
C ASP A 88 13.00 34.44 1.08
N GLY A 89 12.26 34.38 -0.02
CA GLY A 89 12.74 34.01 -1.33
C GLY A 89 12.65 32.48 -1.63
N SER A 90 12.14 31.69 -0.72
CA SER A 90 11.92 30.27 -0.96
C SER A 90 10.89 30.03 -2.05
N ALA A 91 11.20 29.13 -2.99
CA ALA A 91 10.26 28.71 -4.03
C ALA A 91 9.47 27.51 -3.56
N VAL A 92 8.15 27.52 -3.71
CA VAL A 92 7.25 26.47 -3.21
C VAL A 92 6.34 25.96 -4.32
N CYS A 93 6.18 24.63 -4.35
CA CYS A 93 5.11 23.94 -5.07
C CYS A 93 4.25 23.19 -4.07
N HIS A 94 3.01 23.61 -3.91
CA HIS A 94 1.99 22.91 -3.13
C HIS A 94 1.27 21.91 -4.02
N LEU A 95 1.06 20.72 -3.52
CA LEU A 95 0.37 19.61 -4.18
C LEU A 95 -0.69 19.07 -3.24
N SER A 96 -1.90 18.81 -3.72
CA SER A 96 -2.98 18.32 -2.85
C SER A 96 -3.91 17.36 -3.58
N GLU A 97 -4.52 16.48 -2.79
CA GLU A 97 -5.53 15.55 -3.23
C GLU A 97 -6.51 15.23 -2.10
N HIS A 98 -7.78 15.05 -2.46
CA HIS A 98 -8.78 14.44 -1.60
C HIS A 98 -8.82 12.94 -1.86
N ASP A 99 -8.64 12.15 -0.81
CA ASP A 99 -8.83 10.70 -0.90
C ASP A 99 -10.33 10.38 -1.02
N PRO A 100 -10.76 9.73 -2.11
CA PRO A 100 -12.19 9.47 -2.30
C PRO A 100 -12.72 8.34 -1.42
N ILE A 101 -11.88 7.52 -0.80
CA ILE A 101 -12.30 6.37 0.01
C ILE A 101 -12.65 6.79 1.42
N ASP A 102 -11.73 7.44 2.11
CA ASP A 102 -11.87 7.84 3.52
C ASP A 102 -12.11 9.34 3.70
N ARG A 103 -12.22 10.10 2.61
CA ARG A 103 -12.43 11.56 2.61
C ARG A 103 -11.34 12.33 3.38
N MET A 104 -10.15 11.79 3.43
CA MET A 104 -9.00 12.47 3.99
C MET A 104 -8.38 13.39 2.92
N LYS A 105 -7.78 14.48 3.34
CA LYS A 105 -7.04 15.36 2.44
C LYS A 105 -5.56 15.31 2.78
N GLY A 106 -4.71 15.15 1.78
CA GLY A 106 -3.26 15.29 1.90
C GLY A 106 -2.76 16.48 1.11
N MET A 107 -1.81 17.20 1.69
CA MET A 107 -1.07 18.23 1.01
C MET A 107 0.43 18.03 1.24
N VAL A 108 1.20 18.13 0.17
CA VAL A 108 2.67 18.15 0.19
C VAL A 108 3.13 19.49 -0.37
N SER A 109 3.96 20.20 0.39
CA SER A 109 4.62 21.40 -0.08
C SER A 109 6.10 21.10 -0.28
N ILE A 110 6.57 21.22 -1.52
CA ILE A 110 7.99 21.07 -1.86
C ILE A 110 8.58 22.48 -1.81
N ILE A 111 9.53 22.71 -0.90
CA ILE A 111 10.07 24.03 -0.57
C ILE A 111 11.58 24.04 -0.85
N LEU A 112 12.01 24.85 -1.76
CA LEU A 112 13.42 25.05 -2.08
C LEU A 112 13.89 26.40 -1.55
N PHE A 113 14.84 26.37 -0.62
CA PHE A 113 15.43 27.54 0.02
C PHE A 113 16.41 28.27 -0.92
N PRO A 114 16.51 29.62 -0.85
CA PRO A 114 17.31 30.39 -1.81
C PRO A 114 18.78 30.02 -1.89
N SER A 115 19.42 29.78 -0.74
CA SER A 115 20.89 29.61 -0.63
C SER A 115 21.29 28.30 0.07
N GLU A 116 20.48 27.26 -0.07
CA GLU A 116 20.72 25.98 0.56
C GLU A 116 20.72 24.84 -0.46
N LYS A 117 21.58 23.86 -0.23
CA LYS A 117 21.69 22.62 -1.03
C LYS A 117 20.80 21.52 -0.47
N ARG A 118 19.61 21.92 0.01
CA ARG A 118 18.57 21.01 0.49
C ARG A 118 17.20 21.56 0.10
N PHE A 119 16.21 20.69 0.10
CA PHE A 119 14.81 21.08 0.02
C PHE A 119 13.99 20.37 1.09
N GLU A 120 12.87 20.97 1.43
CA GLU A 120 11.89 20.44 2.39
C GLU A 120 10.71 19.85 1.63
N THR A 121 10.17 18.71 2.12
CA THR A 121 8.84 18.22 1.84
C THR A 121 8.03 18.38 3.12
N ARG A 122 7.07 19.29 3.12
CA ARG A 122 6.17 19.53 4.26
C ARG A 122 4.82 18.91 3.99
N MET A 123 4.43 17.97 4.84
CA MET A 123 3.16 17.26 4.76
C MET A 123 2.16 17.88 5.69
N ARG A 124 0.93 17.97 5.18
CA ARG A 124 -0.23 18.34 5.99
C ARG A 124 -1.37 17.38 5.67
N LEU A 125 -1.73 16.57 6.67
CA LEU A 125 -2.71 15.50 6.54
C LEU A 125 -3.94 15.84 7.37
N TYR A 126 -5.10 15.84 6.72
CA TYR A 126 -6.38 16.20 7.31
C TYR A 126 -7.31 15.00 7.36
N ASN A 127 -7.87 14.73 8.52
CA ASN A 127 -9.08 13.93 8.64
C ASN A 127 -10.30 14.85 8.57
N ARG A 128 -11.00 14.83 7.44
CA ARG A 128 -12.19 15.68 7.23
C ARG A 128 -13.49 15.02 7.72
N THR A 129 -13.42 13.88 8.39
CA THR A 129 -14.56 13.09 8.76
C THR A 129 -14.87 13.15 10.26
N ASP A 130 -16.05 12.68 10.63
CA ASP A 130 -16.51 12.58 12.00
C ASP A 130 -16.00 11.31 12.74
N SER A 131 -15.20 10.50 12.08
CA SER A 131 -14.67 9.25 12.61
C SER A 131 -13.12 9.26 12.57
N ALA A 132 -12.49 8.53 13.51
CA ALA A 132 -11.05 8.36 13.47
C ALA A 132 -10.66 7.41 12.34
N HIS A 133 -9.57 7.70 11.66
CA HIS A 133 -8.99 6.87 10.61
C HIS A 133 -7.54 6.54 10.89
N SER A 134 -7.15 5.29 10.63
CA SER A 134 -5.75 4.93 10.58
C SER A 134 -5.14 5.38 9.24
N PHE A 135 -3.87 5.75 9.26
CA PHE A 135 -3.18 6.21 8.06
C PHE A 135 -1.71 5.82 8.06
N LEU A 136 -1.14 5.78 6.86
CA LEU A 136 0.28 5.80 6.59
C LEU A 136 0.59 7.06 5.79
N TRP A 137 1.76 7.62 6.05
CA TRP A 137 2.43 8.54 5.14
C TRP A 137 3.82 8.01 4.80
N TRP A 138 4.19 8.05 3.52
CA TRP A 138 5.54 7.74 3.10
C TRP A 138 5.89 8.36 1.74
N GLU A 139 7.11 8.80 1.64
CA GLU A 139 7.77 9.21 0.41
C GLU A 139 8.51 8.02 -0.15
N ASN A 140 8.34 7.76 -1.44
CA ASN A 140 8.99 6.67 -2.15
C ASN A 140 9.99 7.27 -3.14
N ALA A 141 11.21 7.48 -2.69
CA ALA A 141 12.27 8.09 -3.49
C ALA A 141 13.08 7.01 -4.21
N ALA A 142 12.95 6.94 -5.53
CA ALA A 142 13.75 6.05 -6.34
C ALA A 142 15.17 6.59 -6.53
N VAL A 143 16.17 5.72 -6.39
CA VAL A 143 17.58 6.03 -6.60
C VAL A 143 18.20 5.05 -7.60
N PRO A 144 19.09 5.48 -8.52
CA PRO A 144 19.74 4.58 -9.45
C PRO A 144 20.69 3.64 -8.70
N VAL A 145 20.66 2.33 -9.01
CA VAL A 145 21.50 1.36 -8.33
C VAL A 145 22.27 0.47 -9.28
N HIS A 146 23.44 0.05 -8.82
CA HIS A 146 24.33 -0.91 -9.47
C HIS A 146 25.20 -1.60 -8.42
N GLU A 147 26.15 -2.43 -8.82
CA GLU A 147 26.97 -3.23 -7.89
C GLU A 147 27.68 -2.43 -6.78
N LYS A 148 28.05 -1.19 -7.05
CA LYS A 148 28.77 -0.31 -6.12
C LYS A 148 27.87 0.72 -5.44
N TYR A 149 26.55 0.60 -5.56
CA TYR A 149 25.63 1.43 -4.83
C TYR A 149 25.38 0.86 -3.43
N GLN A 150 25.46 1.71 -2.42
CA GLN A 150 25.28 1.34 -1.02
C GLN A 150 24.15 2.15 -0.40
N ILE A 151 23.19 1.48 0.23
CA ILE A 151 22.13 2.11 1.02
C ILE A 151 22.55 2.04 2.48
N PHE A 152 22.49 3.16 3.19
CA PHE A 152 22.95 3.25 4.57
C PHE A 152 21.84 3.70 5.51
N PHE A 153 21.79 3.07 6.66
CA PHE A 153 21.05 3.50 7.84
C PHE A 153 22.01 4.03 8.91
N PRO A 154 21.51 4.73 9.94
CA PRO A 154 22.35 5.20 11.05
C PRO A 154 23.09 4.05 11.76
N GLN A 155 24.15 4.40 12.45
CA GLN A 155 25.08 3.43 13.07
C GLN A 155 24.44 2.59 14.18
N ASP A 156 23.35 3.04 14.78
CA ASP A 156 22.59 2.33 15.81
C ASP A 156 21.63 1.26 15.25
N VAL A 157 21.41 1.23 13.94
CA VAL A 157 20.60 0.19 13.28
C VAL A 157 21.39 -1.11 13.20
N SER A 158 21.09 -2.03 14.10
CA SER A 158 21.80 -3.31 14.22
C SER A 158 21.08 -4.49 13.57
N TYR A 159 19.81 -4.31 13.22
CA TYR A 159 19.01 -5.29 12.45
C TYR A 159 17.96 -4.61 11.59
N VAL A 160 17.45 -5.35 10.64
CA VAL A 160 16.35 -4.93 9.77
C VAL A 160 15.26 -6.00 9.71
N ASN A 161 14.03 -5.57 9.47
CA ASN A 161 12.88 -6.43 9.25
C ASN A 161 12.63 -6.58 7.75
N PHE A 162 12.23 -7.77 7.31
CA PHE A 162 11.82 -7.99 5.94
C PHE A 162 10.33 -7.73 5.74
N HIS A 163 9.97 -7.28 4.54
CA HIS A 163 8.60 -6.94 4.19
C HIS A 163 7.69 -8.17 4.08
N TYR A 164 8.12 -9.17 3.32
CA TYR A 164 7.29 -10.33 2.99
C TYR A 164 7.36 -11.45 4.02
N LEU A 165 8.51 -11.61 4.61
CA LEU A 165 8.74 -12.61 5.63
C LEU A 165 8.75 -11.89 6.97
N LYS A 166 7.92 -12.30 7.90
CA LYS A 166 8.01 -11.86 9.28
C LYS A 166 9.33 -12.35 9.89
N SER A 167 10.44 -11.88 9.35
CA SER A 167 11.79 -12.27 9.72
C SER A 167 12.69 -11.06 9.87
N ARG A 168 13.77 -11.24 10.57
CA ARG A 168 14.75 -10.21 10.92
C ARG A 168 16.16 -10.73 10.64
N ILE A 169 17.05 -9.81 10.29
CA ILE A 169 18.46 -10.14 10.09
C ILE A 169 19.35 -9.01 10.59
N SER A 170 20.57 -9.32 11.02
CA SER A 170 21.55 -8.32 11.40
C SER A 170 21.93 -7.42 10.21
N TYR A 171 22.23 -6.16 10.51
CA TYR A 171 22.57 -5.13 9.53
C TYR A 171 23.80 -4.32 10.03
N PRO A 172 24.69 -3.85 9.16
CA PRO A 172 24.71 -4.08 7.68
C PRO A 172 25.25 -5.46 7.29
N ILE A 173 25.95 -6.12 8.20
CA ILE A 173 26.52 -7.45 7.95
C ILE A 173 25.50 -8.50 8.35
N ALA A 174 24.88 -9.14 7.37
CA ALA A 174 24.10 -10.34 7.58
C ALA A 174 25.06 -11.50 7.86
N GLY A 175 25.02 -11.96 9.10
CA GLY A 175 25.88 -13.07 9.57
C GLY A 175 25.19 -14.42 9.50
N ASP A 176 25.16 -15.11 10.63
CA ASP A 176 24.52 -16.42 10.73
C ASP A 176 22.99 -16.29 10.63
N GLY A 177 22.37 -17.15 9.82
CA GLY A 177 20.92 -17.18 9.70
C GLY A 177 20.44 -17.30 8.25
N VAL A 178 19.20 -16.85 8.05
CA VAL A 178 18.49 -16.90 6.77
C VAL A 178 18.27 -15.49 6.28
N PHE A 179 18.84 -15.14 5.15
CA PHE A 179 18.63 -13.85 4.47
C PHE A 179 17.55 -14.02 3.39
N ASN A 180 16.42 -13.41 3.59
CA ASN A 180 15.29 -13.46 2.66
C ASN A 180 14.96 -14.90 2.21
N GLY A 181 14.91 -15.82 3.18
CA GLY A 181 14.66 -17.24 2.94
C GLY A 181 15.89 -18.09 2.55
N ILE A 182 17.05 -17.47 2.30
CA ILE A 182 18.28 -18.14 1.87
C ILE A 182 19.21 -18.32 3.09
N PRO A 183 19.57 -19.55 3.46
CA PRO A 183 20.61 -19.80 4.45
C PRO A 183 21.95 -19.18 4.03
N MET A 184 22.54 -18.41 4.91
CA MET A 184 23.82 -17.73 4.65
C MET A 184 24.97 -18.63 5.08
N LYS A 185 25.90 -18.90 4.16
CA LYS A 185 27.13 -19.66 4.44
C LYS A 185 28.25 -18.79 5.00
N GLU A 186 28.23 -17.52 4.59
CA GLU A 186 29.25 -16.54 4.95
C GLU A 186 28.59 -15.18 5.25
N PRO A 187 29.15 -14.39 6.18
CA PRO A 187 28.70 -13.04 6.39
C PRO A 187 28.73 -12.20 5.12
N ARG A 188 27.69 -11.41 4.88
CA ARG A 188 27.53 -10.59 3.68
C ARG A 188 27.04 -9.21 4.05
N ASP A 189 27.66 -8.18 3.48
CA ASP A 189 27.21 -6.80 3.63
C ASP A 189 25.98 -6.54 2.73
N ILE A 190 24.79 -6.58 3.33
CA ILE A 190 23.50 -6.41 2.64
C ILE A 190 23.15 -4.95 2.36
N SER A 191 23.97 -4.00 2.79
CA SER A 191 23.80 -2.59 2.41
C SER A 191 24.15 -2.33 0.95
N TYR A 192 25.00 -3.16 0.33
CA TYR A 192 25.31 -3.07 -1.10
C TYR A 192 24.27 -3.75 -1.98
N HIS A 193 23.84 -3.08 -3.04
CA HIS A 193 22.83 -3.59 -3.95
C HIS A 193 23.14 -4.97 -4.54
N LYS A 194 24.39 -5.22 -4.94
CA LYS A 194 24.85 -6.51 -5.47
C LYS A 194 24.62 -7.71 -4.56
N ASN A 195 24.45 -7.47 -3.27
CA ASN A 195 24.25 -8.50 -2.27
C ASN A 195 22.76 -8.72 -1.94
N THR A 196 21.86 -8.01 -2.62
CA THR A 196 20.41 -8.17 -2.47
C THR A 196 19.86 -9.10 -3.54
N HIS A 197 19.43 -10.27 -3.13
CA HIS A 197 18.77 -11.28 -3.93
C HIS A 197 17.60 -11.83 -3.12
N PRO A 198 16.51 -12.06 -3.69
CA PRO A 198 15.71 -11.51 -4.77
C PRO A 198 15.11 -10.14 -4.38
N ALA A 199 13.96 -9.76 -4.96
CA ALA A 199 13.21 -8.58 -4.56
C ALA A 199 12.97 -8.55 -3.05
N THR A 200 13.35 -7.46 -2.39
CA THR A 200 13.28 -7.37 -0.93
C THR A 200 13.15 -5.94 -0.44
N SER A 201 12.63 -5.80 0.77
CA SER A 201 12.71 -4.54 1.52
C SER A 201 13.32 -4.76 2.89
N TYR A 202 14.05 -3.76 3.35
CA TYR A 202 14.56 -3.66 4.71
C TYR A 202 13.88 -2.50 5.41
N PHE A 203 13.23 -2.78 6.55
CA PHE A 203 12.80 -1.76 7.49
C PHE A 203 13.85 -1.66 8.57
N ALA A 204 14.48 -0.51 8.70
CA ALA A 204 15.40 -0.27 9.80
C ALA A 204 14.68 -0.44 11.15
N ALA A 205 15.38 -0.99 12.11
CA ALA A 205 14.91 -0.97 13.49
C ALA A 205 14.87 0.48 14.02
N ALA A 206 14.28 0.66 15.20
CA ALA A 206 14.26 1.95 15.87
C ALA A 206 15.68 2.55 15.94
N SER A 207 15.77 3.84 15.64
CA SER A 207 17.02 4.60 15.62
C SER A 207 16.81 5.94 16.30
N ASP A 208 17.79 6.40 17.08
CA ASP A 208 17.81 7.71 17.71
C ASP A 208 18.28 8.82 16.75
N TYR A 209 18.52 8.49 15.47
CA TYR A 209 19.01 9.43 14.47
C TYR A 209 17.98 9.69 13.38
N ASP A 210 18.04 10.90 12.82
CA ASP A 210 17.05 11.41 11.87
C ASP A 210 17.38 11.11 10.41
N PHE A 211 18.49 10.47 10.09
CA PHE A 211 18.99 10.33 8.73
C PHE A 211 19.04 8.90 8.22
N PHE A 212 18.97 8.74 6.90
CA PHE A 212 19.40 7.57 6.13
C PHE A 212 19.61 8.00 4.67
N GLY A 213 20.05 7.10 3.82
CA GLY A 213 20.25 7.47 2.42
C GLY A 213 20.90 6.41 1.56
N GLY A 214 21.43 6.86 0.43
CA GLY A 214 22.15 6.03 -0.53
C GLY A 214 23.39 6.71 -1.09
N TYR A 215 24.41 5.93 -1.45
CA TYR A 215 25.66 6.45 -1.97
C TYR A 215 26.18 5.61 -3.14
N ASP A 216 26.45 6.27 -4.25
CA ASP A 216 27.07 5.70 -5.44
C ASP A 216 28.61 5.85 -5.31
N HIS A 217 29.30 4.75 -4.99
CA HIS A 217 30.75 4.74 -4.85
C HIS A 217 31.50 4.91 -6.18
N GLU A 218 30.83 4.72 -7.31
CA GLU A 218 31.45 4.92 -8.63
C GLU A 218 31.41 6.40 -9.03
N LYS A 219 30.29 7.04 -8.88
CA LYS A 219 30.11 8.47 -9.14
C LYS A 219 30.56 9.35 -7.97
N GLN A 220 30.82 8.76 -6.81
CA GLN A 220 31.13 9.45 -5.56
C GLN A 220 30.09 10.51 -5.20
N CYS A 221 28.84 10.21 -5.41
CA CYS A 221 27.69 11.06 -5.11
C CYS A 221 26.64 10.23 -4.38
N GLY A 222 25.74 10.89 -3.69
CA GLY A 222 24.66 10.22 -2.98
C GLY A 222 23.56 11.17 -2.54
N VAL A 223 22.61 10.64 -1.79
CA VAL A 223 21.49 11.40 -1.24
C VAL A 223 21.32 11.07 0.24
N VAL A 224 20.97 12.08 1.02
CA VAL A 224 20.60 11.97 2.43
C VAL A 224 19.17 12.44 2.60
N HIS A 225 18.40 11.64 3.34
CA HIS A 225 17.10 12.01 3.89
C HIS A 225 17.26 12.40 5.35
N ILE A 226 16.52 13.43 5.79
CA ILE A 226 16.40 13.82 7.19
C ILE A 226 14.92 13.92 7.55
N GLY A 227 14.52 13.26 8.64
CA GLY A 227 13.19 13.35 9.22
C GLY A 227 13.24 13.05 10.70
N ASP A 228 12.59 13.88 11.51
CA ASP A 228 12.50 13.71 12.97
C ASP A 228 11.99 12.30 13.29
N HIS A 229 12.84 11.49 13.91
CA HIS A 229 12.54 10.09 14.22
C HIS A 229 11.39 9.92 15.22
N HIS A 230 10.96 10.98 15.91
CA HIS A 230 9.77 10.94 16.77
C HIS A 230 8.46 11.14 15.99
N LEU A 231 8.51 11.79 14.84
CA LEU A 231 7.33 12.10 14.01
C LEU A 231 7.27 11.25 12.75
N SER A 232 8.44 11.00 12.15
CA SER A 232 8.62 10.28 10.89
C SER A 232 9.74 9.24 11.03
N PRO A 233 9.54 8.20 11.89
CA PRO A 233 10.60 7.24 12.22
C PRO A 233 10.94 6.27 11.08
N GLY A 234 10.08 6.16 10.08
CA GLY A 234 10.20 5.16 9.02
C GLY A 234 11.41 5.37 8.13
N LYS A 235 12.28 4.37 8.10
CA LYS A 235 13.45 4.28 7.23
C LYS A 235 13.43 2.90 6.58
N LYS A 236 13.12 2.84 5.29
CA LYS A 236 12.98 1.59 4.55
C LYS A 236 13.68 1.70 3.21
N MET A 237 14.22 0.60 2.73
CA MET A 237 14.60 0.45 1.33
C MET A 237 13.82 -0.69 0.69
N PHE A 238 13.55 -0.58 -0.61
CA PHE A 238 13.07 -1.66 -1.45
C PHE A 238 13.94 -1.76 -2.70
N THR A 239 14.11 -2.96 -3.22
CA THR A 239 14.72 -3.23 -4.51
C THR A 239 14.14 -4.48 -5.14
N TRP A 240 14.05 -4.52 -6.47
CA TRP A 240 13.74 -5.76 -7.21
C TRP A 240 14.84 -6.81 -7.08
N GLY A 241 15.98 -6.43 -6.48
CA GLY A 241 17.12 -7.31 -6.22
C GLY A 241 18.11 -7.37 -7.39
N TYR A 242 19.19 -8.09 -7.17
CA TYR A 242 20.26 -8.31 -8.15
C TYR A 242 20.17 -9.74 -8.72
N CYS A 243 19.10 -10.00 -9.49
CA CYS A 243 18.77 -11.32 -10.02
C CYS A 243 18.09 -11.25 -11.39
N GLN A 244 17.80 -12.40 -11.99
CA GLN A 244 17.20 -12.48 -13.33
C GLN A 244 15.81 -11.82 -13.38
N LEU A 245 14.99 -11.97 -12.34
CA LEU A 245 13.67 -11.33 -12.26
C LEU A 245 13.80 -9.80 -12.28
N ALA A 246 14.77 -9.24 -11.54
CA ALA A 246 15.01 -7.80 -11.53
C ALA A 246 15.21 -7.23 -12.93
N LYS A 247 15.88 -7.99 -13.83
CA LYS A 247 16.04 -7.62 -15.23
C LYS A 247 14.73 -7.65 -16.03
N SER A 248 13.83 -8.56 -15.71
CA SER A 248 12.50 -8.60 -16.33
C SER A 248 11.68 -7.36 -15.92
N TRP A 249 11.74 -7.01 -14.63
CA TRP A 249 11.11 -5.79 -14.13
C TRP A 249 11.75 -4.51 -14.67
N GLU A 250 13.07 -4.47 -14.82
CA GLU A 250 13.78 -3.35 -15.46
C GLU A 250 13.18 -3.06 -16.84
N ASN A 251 13.05 -4.07 -17.69
CA ASN A 251 12.45 -3.91 -19.01
C ASN A 251 10.99 -3.45 -18.96
N ALA A 252 10.23 -3.90 -17.97
CA ALA A 252 8.81 -3.53 -17.81
C ALA A 252 8.63 -2.10 -17.30
N LEU A 253 9.50 -1.62 -16.42
CA LEU A 253 9.35 -0.38 -15.67
C LEU A 253 10.18 0.79 -16.22
N THR A 254 11.37 0.54 -16.77
CA THR A 254 12.37 1.58 -17.02
C THR A 254 12.98 1.59 -18.43
N ASP A 255 12.64 0.64 -19.27
CA ASP A 255 13.29 0.40 -20.57
C ASP A 255 14.80 0.17 -20.45
N THR A 256 15.61 1.23 -20.64
CA THR A 256 17.08 1.14 -20.71
C THR A 256 17.78 1.97 -19.63
N ASP A 257 17.09 2.56 -18.70
CA ASP A 257 17.65 3.46 -17.69
C ASP A 257 18.37 2.71 -16.55
N GLY A 258 18.30 1.38 -16.54
CA GLY A 258 18.95 0.54 -15.56
C GLY A 258 18.10 0.30 -14.32
N GLN A 259 18.70 -0.35 -13.33
CA GLN A 259 18.01 -0.71 -12.08
C GLN A 259 17.91 0.47 -11.13
N TYR A 260 16.90 0.42 -10.28
CA TYR A 260 16.70 1.37 -9.20
C TYR A 260 16.36 0.65 -7.89
N ALA A 261 16.57 1.34 -6.80
CA ALA A 261 16.06 1.01 -5.49
C ALA A 261 15.21 2.17 -4.97
N GLU A 262 14.41 1.92 -3.97
CA GLU A 262 13.52 2.90 -3.37
C GLU A 262 13.94 3.18 -1.93
N LEU A 263 14.16 4.43 -1.61
CA LEU A 263 14.35 4.93 -0.26
C LEU A 263 13.00 5.43 0.23
N MET A 264 12.43 4.75 1.22
CA MET A 264 11.09 5.06 1.72
C MET A 264 11.19 5.67 3.11
N ALA A 265 10.73 6.89 3.25
CA ALA A 265 10.71 7.66 4.48
C ALA A 265 9.28 8.01 4.89
N GLY A 266 8.93 7.95 6.17
CA GLY A 266 7.58 8.30 6.56
C GLY A 266 7.19 8.06 8.00
N SER A 267 5.91 8.28 8.28
CA SER A 267 5.32 8.11 9.61
C SER A 267 4.86 6.66 9.84
N TYR A 268 5.80 5.74 9.80
CA TYR A 268 5.62 4.32 10.14
C TYR A 268 6.85 3.85 10.90
N SER A 269 6.76 2.78 11.68
CA SER A 269 7.91 2.28 12.41
C SER A 269 8.57 1.10 11.71
N ASP A 270 8.35 -0.09 12.16
CA ASP A 270 8.94 -1.28 11.58
C ASP A 270 7.96 -2.01 10.64
N ASN A 271 8.30 -3.22 10.32
CA ASN A 271 7.62 -4.03 9.33
C ASN A 271 6.10 -4.07 9.53
N GLN A 272 5.37 -3.67 8.50
CA GLN A 272 3.98 -3.89 8.27
C GLN A 272 2.95 -3.29 9.10
N PRO A 273 2.73 -2.34 8.44
CA PRO A 273 2.98 -0.95 8.74
C PRO A 273 2.30 -0.63 10.03
N ASN A 274 3.00 -0.07 10.97
CA ASN A 274 2.38 0.55 12.11
C ASN A 274 1.66 1.80 11.63
N PHE A 275 0.39 1.65 11.27
CA PHE A 275 -0.45 2.78 10.94
C PHE A 275 -0.60 3.70 12.14
N SER A 276 -0.49 4.99 11.90
CA SER A 276 -0.84 6.03 12.86
C SER A 276 -2.33 6.34 12.80
N TRP A 277 -2.84 7.12 13.76
CA TRP A 277 -4.24 7.55 13.79
C TRP A 277 -4.36 9.05 13.58
N LEU A 278 -5.42 9.44 12.87
CA LEU A 278 -5.95 10.79 12.85
C LEU A 278 -7.35 10.78 13.49
N GLU A 279 -7.49 11.55 14.56
CA GLU A 279 -8.77 11.76 15.22
C GLU A 279 -9.74 12.55 14.31
N PRO A 280 -11.03 12.52 14.57
CA PRO A 280 -11.99 13.34 13.85
C PRO A 280 -11.59 14.80 13.81
N TYR A 281 -11.49 15.37 12.59
CA TYR A 281 -11.11 16.76 12.30
C TYR A 281 -9.66 17.13 12.64
N GLU A 282 -8.84 16.16 13.03
CA GLU A 282 -7.43 16.41 13.31
C GLU A 282 -6.63 16.69 12.04
N THR A 283 -5.70 17.61 12.17
CA THR A 283 -4.66 17.91 11.18
C THR A 283 -3.29 17.59 11.76
N LYS A 284 -2.51 16.77 11.06
CA LYS A 284 -1.09 16.54 11.37
C LYS A 284 -0.21 17.23 10.34
N GLU A 285 0.85 17.84 10.84
CA GLU A 285 1.85 18.52 10.02
C GLU A 285 3.25 18.12 10.49
N PHE A 286 4.11 17.76 9.55
CA PHE A 286 5.52 17.46 9.79
C PHE A 286 6.33 17.65 8.50
N SER A 287 7.66 17.74 8.63
CA SER A 287 8.57 17.98 7.51
C SER A 287 9.61 16.89 7.40
N GLN A 288 10.01 16.62 6.16
CA GLN A 288 11.15 15.79 5.82
C GLN A 288 12.03 16.59 4.85
N TYR A 289 13.30 16.21 4.74
CA TYR A 289 14.27 16.94 3.93
C TYR A 289 15.14 15.98 3.15
N TRP A 290 15.54 16.42 1.96
CA TRP A 290 16.45 15.71 1.09
C TRP A 290 17.59 16.61 0.63
N TYR A 291 18.80 16.08 0.58
CA TYR A 291 19.93 16.78 0.00
C TYR A 291 20.98 15.84 -0.59
N PRO A 292 21.65 16.26 -1.69
CA PRO A 292 22.73 15.49 -2.26
C PRO A 292 24.04 15.66 -1.50
N ILE A 293 24.84 14.59 -1.48
CA ILE A 293 26.20 14.57 -0.93
C ILE A 293 27.19 14.10 -2.00
N SER A 294 28.44 14.55 -1.89
CA SER A 294 29.50 14.15 -2.84
C SER A 294 30.86 13.99 -2.15
N LYS A 295 31.65 12.99 -2.58
CA LYS A 295 33.01 12.70 -2.13
C LYS A 295 33.17 12.42 -0.62
N ILE A 296 32.07 12.32 0.11
CA ILE A 296 32.08 12.06 1.56
C ILE A 296 31.96 10.56 1.88
N GLY A 297 31.46 9.75 0.93
CA GLY A 297 31.07 8.36 1.19
C GLY A 297 29.76 8.28 1.97
N THR A 298 29.50 7.14 2.62
CA THR A 298 28.37 7.00 3.54
C THR A 298 28.63 7.77 4.83
N PRO A 299 27.81 8.75 5.23
CA PRO A 299 28.05 9.56 6.42
C PRO A 299 28.01 8.74 7.71
N THR A 300 28.84 9.14 8.67
CA THR A 300 28.73 8.68 10.06
C THR A 300 27.58 9.40 10.79
N PHE A 301 27.39 10.66 10.45
CA PHE A 301 26.34 11.51 10.99
C PHE A 301 25.84 12.47 9.93
N ALA A 302 24.54 12.76 9.95
CA ALA A 302 23.92 13.78 9.11
C ALA A 302 22.73 14.42 9.83
N ASN A 303 22.55 15.71 9.61
CA ASN A 303 21.38 16.47 10.02
C ASN A 303 21.02 17.53 8.95
N LEU A 304 20.19 18.50 9.27
CA LEU A 304 19.76 19.54 8.31
C LEU A 304 20.90 20.41 7.79
N ASP A 305 21.91 20.69 8.60
CA ASP A 305 22.98 21.63 8.27
C ASP A 305 24.23 20.99 7.70
N ILE A 306 24.47 19.69 8.07
CA ILE A 306 25.77 19.09 7.80
C ILE A 306 25.71 17.56 7.74
N ALA A 307 26.53 17.01 6.87
CA ALA A 307 26.89 15.58 6.89
C ALA A 307 28.40 15.45 7.11
N PHE A 308 28.80 14.48 7.95
CA PHE A 308 30.23 14.17 8.08
C PHE A 308 30.49 12.67 8.23
N LYS A 309 31.71 12.29 7.84
CA LYS A 309 32.24 10.92 7.96
C LYS A 309 33.53 10.90 8.77
N ILE A 310 33.60 9.99 9.69
CA ILE A 310 34.83 9.60 10.38
C ILE A 310 35.47 8.48 9.55
N ASP A 311 36.45 8.82 8.72
CA ASP A 311 37.16 7.89 7.80
C ASP A 311 38.45 7.39 8.49
N ARG A 312 38.31 6.35 9.32
CA ARG A 312 39.41 5.77 10.08
C ARG A 312 40.48 5.11 9.20
N GLU A 313 40.07 4.54 8.07
CA GLU A 313 41.00 3.88 7.16
C GLU A 313 42.01 4.86 6.58
N ASN A 314 41.60 6.09 6.35
CA ASN A 314 42.45 7.13 5.76
C ASN A 314 42.88 8.22 6.79
N GLY A 315 42.54 8.06 8.07
CA GLY A 315 42.94 8.99 9.13
C GLY A 315 42.39 10.40 8.94
N ARG A 316 41.11 10.53 8.61
CA ARG A 316 40.52 11.83 8.31
C ARG A 316 39.05 11.94 8.70
N VAL A 317 38.59 13.17 8.87
CA VAL A 317 37.20 13.53 8.96
C VAL A 317 36.79 14.31 7.70
N LEU A 318 35.73 13.89 7.06
CA LEU A 318 35.17 14.52 5.87
C LEU A 318 33.88 15.25 6.27
N ILE A 319 33.70 16.47 5.78
CA ILE A 319 32.56 17.33 6.14
C ILE A 319 31.98 17.99 4.90
N GLN A 320 30.65 17.93 4.76
CA GLN A 320 29.89 18.64 3.73
C GLN A 320 28.66 19.30 4.35
N PRO A 321 28.57 20.63 4.33
CA PRO A 321 27.38 21.35 4.80
C PRO A 321 26.31 21.45 3.72
N THR A 322 25.09 21.81 4.13
CA THR A 322 23.97 22.09 3.22
C THR A 322 23.85 23.56 2.82
N ARG A 323 24.53 24.46 3.56
CA ARG A 323 24.64 25.87 3.26
C ARG A 323 26.04 26.38 3.56
N HIS A 324 26.33 27.58 3.19
CA HIS A 324 27.63 28.20 3.46
C HIS A 324 27.78 28.61 4.92
N PHE A 325 28.90 28.28 5.54
CA PHE A 325 29.24 28.70 6.89
C PHE A 325 30.63 29.35 6.91
N GLU A 326 30.68 30.61 7.29
CA GLU A 326 31.93 31.32 7.53
C GLU A 326 32.43 31.06 8.96
N ASN A 327 33.73 30.98 9.14
CA ASN A 327 34.39 30.81 10.44
C ASN A 327 33.86 29.61 11.24
N ALA A 328 33.49 28.52 10.59
CA ALA A 328 33.09 27.29 11.27
C ALA A 328 34.27 26.69 12.02
N VAL A 329 34.06 26.31 13.29
CA VAL A 329 35.06 25.62 14.13
C VAL A 329 34.81 24.12 14.05
N VAL A 330 35.75 23.40 13.46
CA VAL A 330 35.74 21.92 13.41
C VAL A 330 36.62 21.39 14.51
N SER A 331 36.05 20.65 15.46
CA SER A 331 36.76 20.09 16.62
C SER A 331 36.62 18.58 16.63
N VAL A 332 37.76 17.87 16.77
CA VAL A 332 37.80 16.41 16.95
C VAL A 332 38.48 16.12 18.30
N LYS A 333 37.80 15.37 19.16
CA LYS A 333 38.25 15.04 20.50
C LYS A 333 38.22 13.54 20.73
N CYS A 334 39.14 13.05 21.53
CA CYS A 334 39.08 11.77 22.17
C CYS A 334 38.88 11.99 23.67
N GLU A 335 37.72 11.65 24.22
CA GLU A 335 37.32 12.04 25.59
C GLU A 335 37.46 13.56 25.80
N ASN A 336 38.40 13.98 26.68
CA ASN A 336 38.67 15.39 26.94
C ASN A 336 39.90 15.94 26.17
N LYS A 337 40.60 15.11 25.41
CA LYS A 337 41.78 15.52 24.65
C LYS A 337 41.38 16.01 23.26
N VAL A 338 41.69 17.25 22.94
CA VAL A 338 41.54 17.79 21.58
C VAL A 338 42.65 17.18 20.70
N LEU A 339 42.24 16.49 19.64
CA LEU A 339 43.11 15.92 18.63
C LEU A 339 43.27 16.87 17.44
N PHE A 340 42.22 17.59 17.14
CA PHE A 340 42.17 18.56 16.04
C PHE A 340 41.22 19.68 16.37
N ASP A 341 41.60 20.91 16.02
CA ASP A 341 40.73 22.08 16.14
C ASP A 341 41.15 23.10 15.06
N SER A 342 40.17 23.55 14.29
CA SER A 342 40.43 24.46 13.16
C SER A 342 39.26 25.33 12.86
N VAL A 343 39.54 26.59 12.54
CA VAL A 343 38.55 27.54 12.01
C VAL A 343 38.64 27.55 10.48
N CYS A 344 37.53 27.34 9.80
CA CYS A 344 37.50 27.26 8.34
C CYS A 344 36.14 27.74 7.79
N SER A 345 36.11 28.03 6.49
CA SER A 345 34.88 28.23 5.75
C SER A 345 34.42 26.89 5.17
N LEU A 346 33.16 26.54 5.37
CA LEU A 346 32.53 25.35 4.83
C LEU A 346 31.53 25.75 3.73
N SER A 347 31.61 25.10 2.58
CA SER A 347 30.77 25.36 1.42
C SER A 347 30.03 24.09 0.96
N PRO A 348 28.73 24.17 0.58
CA PRO A 348 28.00 23.02 0.08
C PRO A 348 28.49 22.48 -1.27
N GLU A 349 29.33 23.23 -1.99
CA GLU A 349 29.89 22.85 -3.29
C GLU A 349 30.97 21.79 -3.19
N LYS A 350 31.61 21.64 -2.02
CA LYS A 350 32.74 20.75 -1.82
C LYS A 350 32.71 20.02 -0.48
N CYS A 351 33.26 18.82 -0.48
CA CYS A 351 33.59 18.10 0.74
C CYS A 351 34.92 18.61 1.28
N SER A 352 34.93 19.06 2.54
CA SER A 352 36.14 19.47 3.27
C SER A 352 36.76 18.29 3.97
N GLU A 353 38.11 18.17 3.90
CA GLU A 353 38.88 17.07 4.48
C GLU A 353 39.82 17.58 5.57
N PHE A 354 39.79 16.91 6.72
CA PHE A 354 40.60 17.22 7.89
C PHE A 354 41.36 15.97 8.31
N LYS A 355 42.71 16.01 8.29
CA LYS A 355 43.55 14.90 8.72
C LYS A 355 43.65 14.88 10.24
N ILE A 356 43.54 13.69 10.81
CA ILE A 356 43.59 13.44 12.25
C ILE A 356 44.71 12.43 12.50
N ASP A 357 45.71 12.84 13.26
CA ASP A 357 46.91 12.06 13.49
C ASP A 357 46.69 10.78 14.30
N ASP A 358 45.74 10.79 15.22
CA ASP A 358 45.39 9.65 16.07
C ASP A 358 43.89 9.41 16.13
N MET A 359 43.46 8.30 15.54
CA MET A 359 42.08 7.84 15.54
C MET A 359 41.92 6.47 16.22
N SER A 360 42.85 6.09 17.12
CA SER A 360 42.84 4.78 17.77
C SER A 360 41.68 4.57 18.74
N GLU A 361 41.22 5.63 19.38
CA GLU A 361 40.14 5.63 20.37
C GLU A 361 38.83 6.22 19.80
N MET A 362 37.72 6.16 20.56
CA MET A 362 36.46 6.72 20.15
C MET A 362 36.50 8.26 20.09
N LEU A 363 36.00 8.78 19.00
CA LEU A 363 36.03 10.21 18.67
C LEU A 363 34.71 10.92 18.97
N THR A 364 34.81 12.16 19.36
CA THR A 364 33.73 13.15 19.29
C THR A 364 34.11 14.16 18.21
N VAL A 365 33.25 14.29 17.19
CA VAL A 365 33.38 15.31 16.17
C VAL A 365 32.29 16.33 16.40
N SER A 366 32.64 17.60 16.44
CA SER A 366 31.69 18.72 16.52
C SER A 366 32.05 19.81 15.54
N VAL A 367 31.03 20.46 14.98
CA VAL A 367 31.15 21.64 14.13
C VAL A 367 30.30 22.72 14.72
N THR A 368 30.90 23.87 15.01
CA THR A 368 30.24 25.05 15.55
C THR A 368 30.34 26.18 14.54
N ALA A 369 29.26 26.84 14.25
CA ALA A 369 29.21 28.03 13.40
C ALA A 369 28.11 28.98 13.89
N GLU A 370 28.26 30.27 13.69
CA GLU A 370 27.27 31.25 14.12
C GLU A 370 26.93 31.16 15.63
N ASP A 371 27.92 30.81 16.43
CA ASP A 371 27.83 30.58 17.89
C ASP A 371 26.94 29.38 18.30
N GLU A 372 26.55 28.52 17.35
CA GLU A 372 25.75 27.30 17.60
C GLU A 372 26.49 26.04 17.13
N ILE A 373 26.20 24.92 17.77
CA ILE A 373 26.66 23.59 17.30
C ILE A 373 25.77 23.18 16.15
N ILE A 374 26.27 23.26 14.92
CA ILE A 374 25.55 22.86 13.71
C ILE A 374 25.59 21.35 13.44
N GLY A 375 26.48 20.62 14.15
CA GLY A 375 26.53 19.17 14.10
C GLY A 375 27.49 18.60 15.12
N ALA A 376 27.09 17.55 15.81
CA ALA A 376 27.95 16.86 16.77
C ALA A 376 27.62 15.36 16.80
N TYR A 377 28.65 14.55 16.89
CA TYR A 377 28.49 13.11 17.05
C TYR A 377 29.63 12.56 17.91
N THR A 378 29.27 11.76 18.88
CA THR A 378 30.20 10.98 19.69
C THR A 378 30.04 9.52 19.32
N GLU A 379 31.12 8.89 18.89
CA GLU A 379 31.10 7.45 18.63
C GLU A 379 30.73 6.67 19.88
N LYS A 380 29.92 5.65 19.71
CA LYS A 380 29.44 4.79 20.79
C LYS A 380 29.79 3.34 20.43
N LYS A 381 30.10 2.52 21.43
CA LYS A 381 30.05 1.07 21.26
C LYS A 381 28.59 0.66 21.39
N PHE A 382 28.07 0.14 20.32
CA PHE A 382 26.75 -0.47 20.39
C PHE A 382 26.90 -1.87 21.00
N ASP A 383 26.15 -2.13 22.06
CA ASP A 383 26.14 -3.43 22.71
C ASP A 383 25.68 -4.52 21.74
N LYS A 384 26.12 -5.78 21.98
CA LYS A 384 25.61 -6.92 21.23
C LYS A 384 24.09 -6.98 21.41
N PHE A 385 23.41 -6.78 20.31
CA PHE A 385 21.97 -6.74 20.25
C PHE A 385 21.41 -8.17 20.29
N ASN A 386 20.41 -8.41 21.13
CA ASN A 386 19.62 -9.62 21.06
C ASN A 386 18.49 -9.42 20.06
N MET A 387 18.50 -10.20 18.98
CA MET A 387 17.44 -10.15 17.97
C MET A 387 16.07 -10.35 18.64
N PRO A 388 15.11 -9.42 18.53
CA PRO A 388 13.79 -9.60 19.07
C PRO A 388 13.09 -10.79 18.39
N GLU A 389 12.14 -11.40 19.10
CA GLU A 389 11.29 -12.41 18.49
C GLU A 389 10.46 -11.81 17.35
N VAL A 390 10.22 -12.61 16.33
CA VAL A 390 9.40 -12.22 15.18
C VAL A 390 7.95 -12.14 15.63
N ILE A 391 7.23 -11.12 15.18
CA ILE A 391 5.80 -10.96 15.44
C ILE A 391 5.04 -12.13 14.82
N SER A 392 4.27 -12.86 15.63
CA SER A 392 3.38 -13.92 15.18
C SER A 392 2.11 -13.36 14.51
N ASP A 393 1.47 -14.18 13.70
CA ASP A 393 0.15 -13.87 13.17
C ASP A 393 -0.88 -13.73 14.29
N MET A 394 -1.92 -12.91 14.04
CA MET A 394 -3.00 -12.72 14.99
C MET A 394 -3.77 -14.04 15.17
N PRO A 395 -3.88 -14.58 16.39
CA PRO A 395 -4.62 -15.81 16.63
C PRO A 395 -6.10 -15.67 16.30
N GLU A 396 -6.76 -16.78 15.99
CA GLU A 396 -8.23 -16.79 15.86
C GLU A 396 -8.90 -16.34 17.17
N ALA A 397 -9.97 -15.56 17.05
CA ALA A 397 -10.67 -14.99 18.21
C ALA A 397 -11.03 -16.02 19.28
N LYS A 398 -11.44 -17.23 18.89
CA LYS A 398 -11.80 -18.29 19.83
C LYS A 398 -10.65 -18.84 20.66
N SER A 399 -9.42 -18.78 20.14
CA SER A 399 -8.21 -19.31 20.80
C SER A 399 -7.61 -18.33 21.83
N MET A 400 -8.01 -17.08 21.85
CA MET A 400 -7.49 -16.07 22.77
C MET A 400 -8.06 -16.24 24.18
N ASN A 401 -7.35 -15.77 25.21
CA ASN A 401 -7.67 -16.10 26.60
C ASN A 401 -8.65 -15.14 27.28
N SER A 402 -8.65 -13.87 26.95
CA SER A 402 -9.42 -12.85 27.67
C SER A 402 -10.16 -11.88 26.75
N ALA A 403 -11.20 -11.22 27.30
CA ALA A 403 -11.92 -10.17 26.58
C ALA A 403 -11.00 -8.97 26.24
N GLN A 404 -10.02 -8.68 27.10
CA GLN A 404 -9.07 -7.60 26.87
C GLN A 404 -8.11 -7.91 25.72
N GLU A 405 -7.58 -9.14 25.62
CA GLU A 405 -6.75 -9.56 24.48
C GLU A 405 -7.54 -9.49 23.18
N LEU A 406 -8.77 -9.97 23.18
CA LEU A 406 -9.68 -9.91 22.05
C LEU A 406 -9.95 -8.46 21.61
N TYR A 407 -10.18 -7.56 22.55
CA TYR A 407 -10.33 -6.13 22.24
C TYR A 407 -9.07 -5.58 21.54
N LEU A 408 -7.88 -5.83 22.11
CA LEU A 408 -6.63 -5.36 21.52
C LEU A 408 -6.38 -5.92 20.12
N ALA A 409 -6.72 -7.19 19.90
CA ALA A 409 -6.64 -7.82 18.59
C ALA A 409 -7.59 -7.18 17.58
N GLY A 410 -8.82 -6.89 17.99
CA GLY A 410 -9.80 -6.21 17.15
C GLY A 410 -9.36 -4.79 16.77
N VAL A 411 -8.82 -4.02 17.74
CA VAL A 411 -8.25 -2.68 17.47
C VAL A 411 -7.08 -2.76 16.50
N HIS A 412 -6.16 -3.71 16.71
CA HIS A 412 -5.06 -3.94 15.80
C HIS A 412 -5.53 -4.27 14.37
N THR A 413 -6.52 -5.17 14.24
CA THR A 413 -7.10 -5.51 12.93
C THR A 413 -7.74 -4.30 12.24
N THR A 414 -8.42 -3.43 13.01
CA THR A 414 -8.96 -2.17 12.50
C THR A 414 -7.85 -1.23 12.03
N GLN A 415 -6.80 -1.08 12.84
CA GLN A 415 -5.67 -0.19 12.54
C GLN A 415 -4.93 -0.60 11.27
N TYR A 416 -4.69 -1.90 11.10
CA TYR A 416 -3.95 -2.44 9.96
C TYR A 416 -4.80 -2.62 8.70
N ARG A 417 -6.12 -2.43 8.81
CA ARG A 417 -7.04 -2.59 7.67
C ARG A 417 -6.88 -3.95 6.99
N ASP A 418 -6.78 -5.01 7.78
CA ASP A 418 -6.60 -6.37 7.25
C ASP A 418 -7.75 -6.73 6.31
N PRO A 419 -7.52 -7.02 5.03
CA PRO A 419 -8.60 -7.32 4.09
C PRO A 419 -9.22 -8.71 4.31
N LYS A 420 -8.58 -9.58 5.10
CA LYS A 420 -9.01 -10.98 5.31
C LYS A 420 -9.77 -11.18 6.60
N VAL A 421 -9.55 -10.32 7.60
CA VAL A 421 -10.10 -10.49 8.95
C VAL A 421 -10.90 -9.27 9.35
N GLU A 422 -12.19 -9.46 9.59
CA GLU A 422 -13.05 -8.38 10.10
C GLU A 422 -12.84 -8.21 11.61
N PRO A 423 -12.67 -6.99 12.11
CA PRO A 423 -12.38 -6.73 13.52
C PRO A 423 -13.54 -7.13 14.45
N ASP A 424 -14.77 -7.11 13.95
CA ASP A 424 -15.96 -7.44 14.70
C ASP A 424 -15.97 -8.89 15.23
N ALA A 425 -15.25 -9.80 14.57
CA ALA A 425 -15.11 -11.17 15.03
C ALA A 425 -14.47 -11.24 16.45
N TYR A 426 -13.47 -10.40 16.69
CA TYR A 426 -12.80 -10.28 17.99
C TYR A 426 -13.69 -9.57 19.01
N PHE A 427 -14.30 -8.46 18.65
CA PHE A 427 -15.17 -7.71 19.56
C PHE A 427 -16.41 -8.53 19.97
N LYS A 428 -17.03 -9.23 19.04
CA LYS A 428 -18.16 -10.12 19.31
C LYS A 428 -17.77 -11.28 20.24
N GLU A 429 -16.61 -11.87 20.05
CA GLU A 429 -16.10 -12.93 20.94
C GLU A 429 -15.79 -12.37 22.34
N ALA A 430 -15.21 -11.16 22.44
CA ALA A 430 -15.00 -10.49 23.72
C ALA A 430 -16.32 -10.31 24.47
N LEU A 431 -17.38 -9.86 23.78
CA LEU A 431 -18.71 -9.64 24.34
C LEU A 431 -19.46 -10.92 24.69
N LYS A 432 -19.11 -12.08 24.13
CA LYS A 432 -19.61 -13.39 24.59
C LYS A 432 -19.02 -13.76 25.93
N ARG A 433 -17.76 -13.41 26.21
CA ARG A 433 -17.05 -13.71 27.46
C ARG A 433 -17.39 -12.74 28.57
N ASP A 434 -17.42 -11.46 28.22
CA ASP A 434 -17.85 -10.38 29.11
C ASP A 434 -18.82 -9.46 28.37
N ILE A 435 -20.10 -9.66 28.59
CA ILE A 435 -21.19 -8.94 27.94
C ILE A 435 -21.13 -7.43 28.20
N ASN A 436 -20.47 -6.99 29.26
CA ASN A 436 -20.30 -5.60 29.65
C ASN A 436 -18.88 -5.07 29.42
N HIS A 437 -18.08 -5.73 28.61
CA HIS A 437 -16.74 -5.25 28.27
C HIS A 437 -16.82 -3.90 27.54
N ILE A 438 -16.67 -2.80 28.28
CA ILE A 438 -16.87 -1.43 27.79
C ILE A 438 -16.05 -1.13 26.54
N PRO A 439 -14.72 -1.42 26.46
CA PRO A 439 -13.93 -1.13 25.27
C PRO A 439 -14.50 -1.81 24.00
N SER A 440 -14.87 -3.09 24.10
CA SER A 440 -15.45 -3.82 22.96
C SER A 440 -16.84 -3.32 22.56
N LEU A 441 -17.65 -2.82 23.53
CA LEU A 441 -18.93 -2.20 23.21
C LEU A 441 -18.75 -0.87 22.44
N ILE A 442 -17.74 -0.08 22.80
CA ILE A 442 -17.40 1.17 22.11
C ILE A 442 -16.98 0.86 20.66
N GLU A 443 -16.06 -0.10 20.48
CA GLU A 443 -15.59 -0.46 19.14
C GLU A 443 -16.71 -1.08 18.28
N MET A 444 -17.62 -1.85 18.87
CA MET A 444 -18.80 -2.34 18.14
C MET A 444 -19.74 -1.19 17.73
N ALA A 445 -19.90 -0.16 18.58
CA ALA A 445 -20.69 1.01 18.21
C ALA A 445 -20.05 1.77 17.03
N LYS A 446 -18.73 1.96 17.05
CA LYS A 446 -17.96 2.56 15.94
C LYS A 446 -18.06 1.70 14.67
N TYR A 447 -17.90 0.40 14.79
CA TYR A 447 -17.97 -0.53 13.66
C TYR A 447 -19.32 -0.49 12.97
N GLU A 448 -20.44 -0.57 13.73
CA GLU A 448 -21.78 -0.51 13.15
C GLU A 448 -22.10 0.91 12.59
N TYR A 449 -21.58 1.98 13.23
CA TYR A 449 -21.69 3.33 12.69
C TYR A 449 -20.97 3.47 11.33
N SER A 450 -19.78 2.91 11.20
CA SER A 450 -18.99 2.94 9.95
C SER A 450 -19.67 2.15 8.82
N ARG A 451 -20.51 1.19 9.17
CA ARG A 451 -21.33 0.41 8.22
C ARG A 451 -22.68 1.05 7.92
N TYR A 452 -23.01 2.19 8.56
CA TYR A 452 -24.29 2.87 8.46
C TYR A 452 -25.48 2.06 9.02
N ASP A 453 -25.23 1.11 9.93
CA ASP A 453 -26.26 0.45 10.76
C ASP A 453 -26.44 1.21 12.07
N PHE A 454 -27.09 2.36 11.99
CA PHE A 454 -27.19 3.30 13.10
C PHE A 454 -28.05 2.75 14.25
N GLU A 455 -29.07 1.92 13.97
CA GLU A 455 -29.88 1.27 15.00
C GLU A 455 -29.08 0.23 15.80
N SER A 456 -28.22 -0.53 15.14
CA SER A 456 -27.32 -1.46 15.84
C SER A 456 -26.23 -0.71 16.61
N ALA A 457 -25.69 0.36 16.05
CA ALA A 457 -24.72 1.23 16.71
C ALA A 457 -25.31 1.85 17.99
N GLU A 458 -26.57 2.33 17.94
CA GLU A 458 -27.26 2.90 19.11
C GLU A 458 -27.38 1.91 20.26
N LYS A 459 -27.71 0.64 19.97
CA LYS A 459 -27.83 -0.40 21.01
C LYS A 459 -26.54 -0.61 21.77
N TYR A 460 -25.39 -0.65 21.06
CA TYR A 460 -24.07 -0.78 21.68
C TYR A 460 -23.69 0.46 22.48
N ALA A 461 -23.79 1.64 21.90
CA ALA A 461 -23.42 2.90 22.55
C ALA A 461 -24.28 3.19 23.78
N LYS A 462 -25.60 2.92 23.73
CA LYS A 462 -26.50 3.06 24.89
C LYS A 462 -26.09 2.15 26.04
N ARG A 463 -25.74 0.89 25.75
CA ARG A 463 -25.26 -0.03 26.77
C ARG A 463 -23.99 0.48 27.45
N VAL A 464 -23.06 1.10 26.69
CA VAL A 464 -21.90 1.73 27.29
C VAL A 464 -22.34 2.82 28.27
N ILE A 465 -23.16 3.74 27.81
CA ILE A 465 -23.63 4.87 28.62
C ILE A 465 -24.33 4.37 29.91
N ASP A 466 -25.25 3.41 29.80
CA ASP A 466 -25.96 2.84 30.95
C ASP A 466 -25.00 2.24 31.99
N ASN A 467 -23.89 1.64 31.56
CA ASN A 467 -22.89 1.07 32.46
C ASN A 467 -21.97 2.10 33.09
N ILE A 468 -21.41 3.04 32.30
CA ILE A 468 -20.43 4.01 32.78
C ILE A 468 -21.07 5.09 33.69
N THR A 469 -22.37 5.36 33.51
CA THR A 469 -23.07 6.38 34.27
C THR A 469 -23.73 5.87 35.55
N LEU A 470 -23.58 4.59 35.90
CA LEU A 470 -24.17 3.99 37.10
C LEU A 470 -23.85 4.77 38.39
N PHE A 471 -22.66 5.36 38.47
CA PHE A 471 -22.20 6.06 39.66
C PHE A 471 -21.85 7.53 39.40
N ASN A 472 -21.56 7.91 38.16
CA ASN A 472 -21.11 9.24 37.81
C ASN A 472 -21.32 9.54 36.33
N GLU A 473 -21.98 10.62 36.00
CA GLU A 473 -22.15 11.06 34.60
C GLU A 473 -20.88 11.65 33.97
N ARG A 474 -19.91 12.08 34.77
CA ARG A 474 -18.65 12.66 34.26
C ARG A 474 -17.61 11.56 34.11
N VAL A 475 -17.45 11.17 32.88
CA VAL A 475 -16.46 10.15 32.50
C VAL A 475 -15.08 10.76 32.21
N LYS A 476 -14.03 9.94 32.23
CA LYS A 476 -12.66 10.39 31.97
C LYS A 476 -12.45 10.79 30.50
N SER A 477 -12.98 10.00 29.56
CA SER A 477 -12.98 10.26 28.12
C SER A 477 -14.40 10.58 27.64
N GLY A 478 -14.52 11.59 26.80
CA GLY A 478 -15.80 11.98 26.18
C GLY A 478 -16.21 11.13 24.99
N GLU A 479 -15.39 10.18 24.57
CA GLU A 479 -15.52 9.43 23.33
C GLU A 479 -16.88 8.75 23.15
N VAL A 480 -17.37 8.05 24.16
CA VAL A 480 -18.67 7.36 24.07
C VAL A 480 -19.83 8.34 23.89
N TYR A 481 -19.78 9.50 24.51
CA TYR A 481 -20.80 10.52 24.33
C TYR A 481 -20.75 11.13 22.94
N TYR A 482 -19.53 11.30 22.40
CA TYR A 482 -19.34 11.78 21.03
C TYR A 482 -19.92 10.79 20.01
N ILE A 483 -19.60 9.51 20.13
CA ILE A 483 -20.09 8.46 19.23
C ILE A 483 -21.62 8.35 19.34
N TYR A 484 -22.17 8.40 20.55
CA TYR A 484 -23.62 8.35 20.73
C TYR A 484 -24.30 9.58 20.12
N ALA A 485 -23.70 10.76 20.23
CA ALA A 485 -24.21 11.96 19.60
C ALA A 485 -24.21 11.84 18.05
N LEU A 486 -23.14 11.30 17.46
CA LEU A 486 -23.08 11.02 16.01
C LEU A 486 -24.19 10.07 15.55
N ILE A 487 -24.40 9.00 16.32
CA ILE A 487 -25.47 8.02 16.04
C ILE A 487 -26.86 8.67 16.11
N LEU A 488 -27.13 9.44 17.16
CA LEU A 488 -28.39 10.15 17.32
C LEU A 488 -28.62 11.17 16.19
N GLU A 489 -27.59 11.88 15.79
CA GLU A 489 -27.64 12.80 14.63
C GLU A 489 -27.98 12.05 13.35
N ALA A 490 -27.35 10.90 13.10
CA ALA A 490 -27.62 10.06 11.93
C ALA A 490 -29.05 9.50 11.94
N LEU A 491 -29.61 9.21 13.12
CA LEU A 491 -31.01 8.80 13.33
C LEU A 491 -32.02 9.97 13.29
N GLY A 492 -31.51 11.20 13.18
CA GLY A 492 -32.35 12.41 13.12
C GLY A 492 -32.76 13.00 14.46
N ASP A 493 -32.31 12.48 15.60
CA ASP A 493 -32.57 13.03 16.93
C ASP A 493 -31.55 14.14 17.28
N ILE A 494 -31.68 15.25 16.56
CA ILE A 494 -30.77 16.38 16.64
C ILE A 494 -30.71 16.98 18.05
N LYS A 495 -31.81 17.01 18.75
CA LYS A 495 -31.86 17.60 20.11
C LYS A 495 -31.02 16.81 21.10
N ARG A 496 -31.19 15.48 21.13
CA ARG A 496 -30.37 14.63 22.01
C ARG A 496 -28.90 14.60 21.53
N ALA A 497 -28.66 14.60 20.22
CA ALA A 497 -27.30 14.67 19.69
C ALA A 497 -26.56 15.90 20.22
N TYR A 498 -27.19 17.08 20.16
CA TYR A 498 -26.63 18.33 20.67
C TYR A 498 -26.26 18.25 22.16
N ASP A 499 -27.13 17.70 22.99
CA ASP A 499 -26.89 17.52 24.42
C ASP A 499 -25.70 16.57 24.68
N TYR A 500 -25.60 15.50 23.90
CA TYR A 500 -24.51 14.52 24.06
C TYR A 500 -23.17 15.02 23.51
N TYR A 501 -23.14 15.85 22.47
CA TYR A 501 -21.93 16.56 22.06
C TYR A 501 -21.42 17.47 23.18
N TYR A 502 -22.30 18.20 23.87
CA TYR A 502 -21.86 18.99 25.03
C TYR A 502 -21.33 18.13 26.17
N LYS A 503 -21.98 16.99 26.47
CA LYS A 503 -21.49 16.04 27.47
C LYS A 503 -20.10 15.48 27.07
N SER A 504 -19.89 15.22 25.80
CA SER A 504 -18.59 14.79 25.26
C SER A 504 -17.51 15.83 25.51
N ALA A 505 -17.80 17.10 25.27
CA ALA A 505 -16.87 18.21 25.45
C ALA A 505 -16.55 18.54 26.94
N TRP A 506 -17.13 17.83 27.92
CA TRP A 506 -16.69 17.93 29.31
C TRP A 506 -15.29 17.31 29.50
N ALA A 507 -14.87 16.42 28.61
CA ALA A 507 -13.54 15.83 28.60
C ALA A 507 -12.69 16.46 27.48
N ALA A 508 -11.44 16.80 27.77
CA ALA A 508 -10.56 17.57 26.88
C ALA A 508 -10.27 16.87 25.56
N ASP A 509 -10.28 15.53 25.56
CA ASP A 509 -10.03 14.68 24.38
C ASP A 509 -11.11 14.79 23.28
N CYS A 510 -12.27 15.39 23.61
CA CYS A 510 -13.37 15.49 22.66
C CYS A 510 -13.81 16.94 22.37
N VAL A 511 -13.18 17.95 22.97
CA VAL A 511 -13.59 19.35 22.80
C VAL A 511 -13.57 19.77 21.34
N LEU A 512 -12.47 19.53 20.63
CA LEU A 512 -12.34 19.86 19.21
C LEU A 512 -13.48 19.30 18.40
N LYS A 513 -13.63 17.99 18.35
CA LYS A 513 -14.58 17.27 17.50
C LYS A 513 -16.04 17.55 17.90
N ALA A 514 -16.32 17.67 19.19
CA ALA A 514 -17.67 17.96 19.67
C ALA A 514 -18.09 19.41 19.39
N MET A 515 -17.21 20.39 19.62
CA MET A 515 -17.53 21.80 19.37
C MET A 515 -17.63 22.11 17.89
N THR A 516 -16.89 21.45 17.04
CA THR A 516 -17.03 21.52 15.57
C THR A 516 -18.41 21.03 15.14
N ARG A 517 -18.89 19.89 15.65
CA ARG A 517 -20.24 19.38 15.36
C ARG A 517 -21.34 20.29 15.91
N ILE A 518 -21.18 20.82 17.13
CA ILE A 518 -22.13 21.77 17.73
C ILE A 518 -22.21 23.02 16.85
N ALA A 519 -21.08 23.57 16.38
CA ALA A 519 -21.09 24.73 15.49
C ALA A 519 -21.85 24.46 14.18
N PHE A 520 -21.73 23.26 13.61
CA PHE A 520 -22.51 22.86 12.43
C PHE A 520 -24.02 22.84 12.73
N LEU A 521 -24.42 22.27 13.85
CA LEU A 521 -25.82 22.23 14.27
C LEU A 521 -26.39 23.62 14.59
N ASP A 522 -25.56 24.53 15.15
CA ASP A 522 -25.95 25.93 15.37
C ASP A 522 -26.21 26.66 14.03
N ILE A 523 -25.36 26.44 13.01
CA ILE A 523 -25.57 26.99 11.67
C ILE A 523 -26.89 26.47 11.11
N LYS A 524 -27.14 25.16 11.21
CA LYS A 524 -28.38 24.50 10.79
C LYS A 524 -29.61 25.10 11.49
N ASN A 525 -29.47 25.42 12.77
CA ASN A 525 -30.52 26.09 13.56
C ASN A 525 -30.56 27.61 13.37
N LYS A 526 -29.69 28.17 12.53
CA LYS A 526 -29.55 29.61 12.24
C LYS A 526 -29.09 30.44 13.44
N ASP A 527 -28.50 29.83 14.46
CA ASP A 527 -27.83 30.52 15.57
C ASP A 527 -26.36 30.76 15.25
N TYR A 528 -26.14 31.67 14.33
CA TYR A 528 -24.78 31.98 13.82
C TYR A 528 -23.84 32.55 14.89
N LYS A 529 -24.38 33.22 15.95
CA LYS A 529 -23.54 33.74 17.04
C LYS A 529 -23.01 32.61 17.90
N ALA A 530 -23.85 31.63 18.23
CA ALA A 530 -23.45 30.44 18.95
C ALA A 530 -22.42 29.62 18.11
N ALA A 531 -22.68 29.47 16.82
CA ALA A 531 -21.76 28.81 15.89
C ALA A 531 -20.35 29.42 15.91
N ILE A 532 -20.20 30.74 15.83
CA ILE A 532 -18.90 31.41 15.93
C ILE A 532 -18.24 31.11 17.28
N LYS A 533 -19.00 31.17 18.38
CA LYS A 533 -18.45 30.90 19.71
C LYS A 533 -17.93 29.44 19.80
N HIS A 534 -18.69 28.47 19.35
CA HIS A 534 -18.32 27.07 19.44
C HIS A 534 -17.17 26.72 18.47
N ALA A 535 -17.18 27.27 17.27
CA ALA A 535 -16.08 27.16 16.33
C ALA A 535 -14.77 27.74 16.89
N ASN A 536 -14.81 28.91 17.53
CA ASN A 536 -13.64 29.46 18.22
C ASN A 536 -13.15 28.55 19.35
N THR A 537 -14.06 28.00 20.16
CA THR A 537 -13.68 27.01 21.18
C THR A 537 -13.00 25.78 20.58
N ALA A 538 -13.50 25.26 19.45
CA ALA A 538 -12.83 24.16 18.74
C ALA A 538 -11.44 24.57 18.27
N LEU A 539 -11.27 25.76 17.67
CA LEU A 539 -9.98 26.27 17.18
C LEU A 539 -8.97 26.53 18.31
N ASP A 540 -9.41 26.78 19.54
CA ASP A 540 -8.52 26.88 20.69
C ASP A 540 -7.86 25.55 21.05
N TYR A 541 -8.50 24.41 20.70
CA TYR A 541 -7.99 23.05 20.91
C TYR A 541 -7.31 22.45 19.67
N GLY A 542 -7.68 22.92 18.47
CA GLY A 542 -7.08 22.48 17.19
C GLY A 542 -6.92 23.65 16.22
N ARG A 543 -5.83 24.40 16.35
CA ARG A 543 -5.60 25.65 15.59
C ARG A 543 -5.58 25.48 14.07
N ASN A 544 -5.36 24.27 13.59
CA ASN A 544 -5.29 23.95 12.18
C ASN A 544 -6.53 23.16 11.69
N ASP A 545 -7.61 23.13 12.47
CA ASP A 545 -8.86 22.48 12.07
C ASP A 545 -9.58 23.30 11.00
N ASN A 546 -9.59 22.77 9.78
CA ASN A 546 -10.25 23.40 8.64
C ASN A 546 -11.75 23.43 8.77
N LEU A 547 -12.38 22.44 9.45
CA LEU A 547 -13.86 22.35 9.55
C LEU A 547 -14.42 23.26 10.63
N ALA A 548 -13.70 23.46 11.73
CA ALA A 548 -14.07 24.49 12.71
C ALA A 548 -13.95 25.90 12.08
N LEU A 549 -12.91 26.12 11.27
CA LEU A 549 -12.76 27.37 10.55
C LEU A 549 -13.83 27.55 9.47
N PHE A 550 -14.18 26.48 8.74
CA PHE A 550 -15.32 26.46 7.83
C PHE A 550 -16.61 26.92 8.51
N ALA A 551 -16.91 26.37 9.69
CA ALA A 551 -18.11 26.75 10.47
C ALA A 551 -18.06 28.23 10.89
N LYS A 552 -16.92 28.70 11.40
CA LYS A 552 -16.72 30.10 11.79
C LYS A 552 -16.96 31.05 10.63
N VAL A 553 -16.26 30.87 9.51
CA VAL A 553 -16.37 31.74 8.34
C VAL A 553 -17.77 31.69 7.74
N THR A 554 -18.37 30.52 7.65
CA THR A 554 -19.76 30.37 7.18
C THR A 554 -20.74 31.17 8.05
N ALA A 555 -20.66 31.03 9.38
CA ALA A 555 -21.52 31.77 10.29
C ALA A 555 -21.30 33.28 10.25
N MET A 556 -20.04 33.75 10.14
CA MET A 556 -19.68 35.16 9.96
C MET A 556 -20.31 35.72 8.67
N ARG A 557 -20.21 35.02 7.55
CA ARG A 557 -20.83 35.42 6.27
C ARG A 557 -22.35 35.51 6.36
N LYS A 558 -23.00 34.58 7.04
CA LYS A 558 -24.47 34.64 7.29
C LYS A 558 -24.87 35.85 8.12
N LEU A 559 -23.99 36.32 9.02
CA LEU A 559 -24.15 37.58 9.75
C LEU A 559 -23.68 38.82 9.02
N LYS A 560 -23.18 38.66 7.78
CA LYS A 560 -22.59 39.72 6.94
C LYS A 560 -21.39 40.41 7.62
N LEU A 561 -20.62 39.67 8.41
CA LEU A 561 -19.34 40.13 8.96
C LEU A 561 -18.23 39.98 7.91
N ASP A 562 -17.19 40.80 8.06
CA ASP A 562 -15.98 40.70 7.22
C ASP A 562 -15.23 39.39 7.57
N THR A 563 -14.84 38.62 6.55
CA THR A 563 -14.14 37.34 6.65
C THR A 563 -12.79 37.35 5.92
N SER A 564 -12.34 38.53 5.49
CA SER A 564 -11.14 38.66 4.67
C SER A 564 -9.87 38.24 5.40
N GLU A 565 -9.80 38.52 6.71
CA GLU A 565 -8.66 38.13 7.55
C GLU A 565 -8.59 36.62 7.75
N GLU A 566 -9.71 35.98 8.10
CA GLU A 566 -9.78 34.53 8.28
C GLU A 566 -9.40 33.78 7.00
N ILE A 567 -9.99 34.18 5.87
CA ILE A 567 -9.74 33.54 4.58
C ILE A 567 -8.26 33.74 4.17
N SER A 568 -7.73 35.00 4.23
CA SER A 568 -6.36 35.25 3.85
C SER A 568 -5.33 34.59 4.76
N SER A 569 -5.61 34.51 6.07
CA SER A 569 -4.76 33.83 7.05
C SER A 569 -4.72 32.31 6.78
N GLN A 570 -5.86 31.70 6.45
CA GLN A 570 -5.92 30.29 6.11
C GLN A 570 -5.22 29.98 4.80
N LEU A 571 -5.46 30.78 3.76
CA LEU A 571 -4.79 30.59 2.47
C LEU A 571 -3.26 30.77 2.54
N LYS A 572 -2.72 31.53 3.50
CA LYS A 572 -1.27 31.56 3.76
C LYS A 572 -0.75 30.27 4.39
N LYS A 573 -1.59 29.52 5.10
CA LYS A 573 -1.21 28.24 5.71
C LYS A 573 -1.43 27.08 4.74
N ASP A 574 -2.53 27.09 4.03
CA ASP A 574 -2.96 26.09 3.06
C ASP A 574 -3.51 26.76 1.81
N MET A 575 -2.63 26.97 0.81
CA MET A 575 -3.00 27.58 -0.47
C MET A 575 -4.04 26.76 -1.24
N LEU A 576 -4.19 25.47 -0.89
CA LEU A 576 -5.14 24.53 -1.48
C LEU A 576 -6.28 24.16 -0.53
N ASP A 577 -6.61 25.05 0.44
CA ASP A 577 -7.88 24.96 1.17
C ASP A 577 -9.02 25.30 0.22
N HIS A 578 -9.66 24.28 -0.32
CA HIS A 578 -10.63 24.39 -1.41
C HIS A 578 -11.83 25.26 -1.06
N TYR A 579 -12.37 25.17 0.17
CA TYR A 579 -13.49 25.99 0.58
C TYR A 579 -13.11 27.48 0.73
N MET A 580 -11.98 27.75 1.37
CA MET A 580 -11.50 29.13 1.52
C MET A 580 -11.12 29.73 0.16
N ARG A 581 -10.55 28.94 -0.73
CA ARG A 581 -10.26 29.32 -2.12
C ARG A 581 -11.54 29.66 -2.89
N TYR A 582 -12.57 28.83 -2.78
CA TYR A 582 -13.89 29.10 -3.37
C TYR A 582 -14.47 30.43 -2.87
N LEU A 583 -14.37 30.70 -1.57
CA LEU A 583 -14.85 31.94 -0.97
C LEU A 583 -14.02 33.17 -1.37
N TYR A 584 -12.73 32.99 -1.59
CA TYR A 584 -11.82 34.04 -2.01
C TYR A 584 -12.01 34.44 -3.48
N ASN A 585 -11.99 33.45 -4.37
CA ASN A 585 -12.21 33.60 -5.79
C ASN A 585 -12.73 32.29 -6.40
N SER A 586 -14.01 32.25 -6.75
CA SER A 586 -14.64 31.03 -7.28
C SER A 586 -14.10 30.61 -8.66
N ASP A 587 -13.68 31.54 -9.51
CA ASP A 587 -13.10 31.18 -10.81
C ASP A 587 -11.74 30.50 -10.63
N ASP A 588 -10.86 31.09 -9.84
CA ASP A 588 -9.55 30.53 -9.48
C ASP A 588 -9.68 29.14 -8.79
N PHE A 589 -10.72 28.96 -7.98
CA PHE A 589 -11.03 27.66 -7.38
C PHE A 589 -11.27 26.56 -8.43
N TYR A 590 -12.09 26.83 -9.45
CA TYR A 590 -12.37 25.85 -10.49
C TYR A 590 -11.18 25.62 -11.42
N ASP A 591 -10.33 26.61 -11.61
CA ASP A 591 -9.13 26.51 -12.46
C ASP A 591 -8.06 25.58 -11.87
N ILE A 592 -7.96 25.51 -10.52
CA ILE A 592 -6.97 24.65 -9.86
C ILE A 592 -7.47 23.22 -9.57
N LEU A 593 -8.75 22.92 -9.77
CA LEU A 593 -9.29 21.59 -9.53
C LEU A 593 -8.87 20.61 -10.64
N GLU A 594 -7.76 19.93 -10.43
CA GLU A 594 -7.26 18.90 -11.36
C GLU A 594 -7.45 17.49 -10.80
N SER A 595 -7.34 17.34 -9.47
CA SER A 595 -7.55 16.08 -8.75
C SER A 595 -9.03 15.87 -8.47
N ASN A 596 -9.66 14.99 -9.21
CA ASN A 596 -11.04 14.54 -8.99
C ASN A 596 -12.01 15.66 -8.57
N PRO A 597 -12.32 16.65 -9.45
CA PRO A 597 -13.11 17.83 -9.08
C PRO A 597 -14.47 17.51 -8.49
N PHE A 598 -15.10 16.40 -8.90
CA PHE A 598 -16.37 15.95 -8.36
C PHE A 598 -16.26 15.62 -6.86
N GLU A 599 -15.29 14.80 -6.46
CA GLU A 599 -15.11 14.39 -5.07
C GLU A 599 -14.74 15.58 -4.16
N THR A 600 -13.88 16.48 -4.63
CA THR A 600 -13.52 17.70 -3.91
C THR A 600 -14.75 18.59 -3.65
N VAL A 601 -15.59 18.77 -4.66
CA VAL A 601 -16.83 19.54 -4.51
C VAL A 601 -17.84 18.81 -3.61
N MET A 602 -17.97 17.48 -3.74
CA MET A 602 -18.85 16.69 -2.88
C MET A 602 -18.43 16.71 -1.41
N ASP A 603 -17.16 16.88 -1.11
CA ASP A 603 -16.71 17.09 0.28
C ASP A 603 -17.22 18.43 0.84
N ILE A 604 -17.14 19.51 0.06
CA ILE A 604 -17.72 20.79 0.46
C ILE A 604 -19.25 20.68 0.60
N VAL A 605 -19.90 20.01 -0.34
CA VAL A 605 -21.35 19.75 -0.31
C VAL A 605 -21.76 19.00 0.95
N THR A 606 -20.97 18.00 1.37
CA THR A 606 -21.22 17.22 2.60
C THR A 606 -21.07 18.07 3.86
N ASP A 607 -20.06 18.94 3.92
CA ASP A 607 -19.87 19.86 5.03
C ASP A 607 -21.01 20.88 5.11
N GLN A 608 -21.44 21.41 3.97
CA GLN A 608 -22.62 22.30 3.87
C GLN A 608 -23.93 21.59 4.20
N ASP A 609 -24.11 20.31 3.81
CA ASP A 609 -25.29 19.50 4.18
C ASP A 609 -25.40 19.35 5.70
N SER A 610 -24.27 19.10 6.38
CA SER A 610 -24.21 19.02 7.84
C SER A 610 -24.68 20.32 8.51
N CYS A 611 -24.49 21.46 7.85
CA CYS A 611 -24.92 22.78 8.28
C CYS A 611 -26.32 23.17 7.77
N GLY A 612 -27.00 22.34 6.98
CA GLY A 612 -28.30 22.64 6.39
C GLY A 612 -28.26 23.72 5.30
N LEU A 613 -27.12 23.89 4.62
CA LEU A 613 -26.89 24.91 3.60
C LEU A 613 -27.26 24.39 2.21
N TYR A 614 -28.51 23.98 2.04
CA TYR A 614 -28.94 23.28 0.80
C TYR A 614 -28.98 24.19 -0.44
N GLU A 615 -29.25 25.48 -0.27
CA GLU A 615 -29.27 26.45 -1.36
C GLU A 615 -27.82 26.69 -1.87
N GLU A 616 -26.83 26.69 -0.97
CA GLU A 616 -25.42 26.78 -1.30
C GLU A 616 -24.95 25.52 -2.05
N ASN A 617 -25.42 24.32 -1.64
CA ASN A 617 -25.16 23.07 -2.33
C ASN A 617 -25.68 23.10 -3.78
N ILE A 618 -26.93 23.57 -3.99
CA ILE A 618 -27.49 23.72 -5.34
C ILE A 618 -26.58 24.58 -6.19
N ARG A 619 -26.21 25.77 -5.70
CA ARG A 619 -25.35 26.70 -6.42
C ARG A 619 -23.99 26.10 -6.78
N LEU A 620 -23.33 25.48 -5.80
CA LEU A 620 -21.99 24.88 -5.99
C LEU A 620 -22.03 23.74 -7.02
N LEU A 621 -23.05 22.88 -6.98
CA LEU A 621 -23.24 21.80 -7.95
C LEU A 621 -23.56 22.31 -9.37
N GLU A 622 -24.40 23.36 -9.49
CA GLU A 622 -24.70 24.00 -10.77
C GLU A 622 -23.47 24.70 -11.36
N GLU A 623 -22.68 25.36 -10.54
CA GLU A 623 -21.39 25.97 -10.95
C GLU A 623 -20.41 24.87 -11.43
N LEU A 624 -20.29 23.74 -10.72
CA LEU A 624 -19.43 22.63 -11.17
C LEU A 624 -19.85 22.10 -12.54
N ILE A 625 -21.14 21.89 -12.74
CA ILE A 625 -21.68 21.44 -14.04
C ILE A 625 -21.33 22.43 -15.17
N GLY A 626 -21.36 23.71 -14.88
CA GLY A 626 -21.08 24.77 -15.85
C GLY A 626 -19.59 24.96 -16.14
N LYS A 627 -18.76 24.93 -15.10
CA LYS A 627 -17.31 25.20 -15.18
C LYS A 627 -16.47 23.96 -15.56
N ARG A 628 -16.89 22.76 -15.12
CA ARG A 628 -16.19 21.48 -15.33
C ARG A 628 -17.15 20.45 -15.93
N PRO A 629 -17.58 20.61 -17.20
CA PRO A 629 -18.60 19.75 -17.82
C PRO A 629 -18.16 18.28 -17.96
N GLU A 630 -16.88 17.98 -17.88
CA GLU A 630 -16.33 16.64 -17.87
C GLU A 630 -16.64 15.84 -16.58
N THR A 631 -17.07 16.50 -15.50
CA THR A 631 -17.42 15.87 -14.22
C THR A 631 -18.81 15.24 -14.21
N LYS A 632 -19.52 15.25 -15.35
CA LYS A 632 -20.89 14.73 -15.47
C LYS A 632 -20.96 13.25 -15.11
N GLN A 633 -21.66 12.94 -14.02
CA GLN A 633 -21.88 11.60 -13.53
C GLN A 633 -23.19 11.50 -12.78
N PRO A 634 -23.74 10.28 -12.50
CA PRO A 634 -25.03 10.12 -11.86
C PRO A 634 -25.16 10.84 -10.53
N MET A 635 -24.18 10.67 -9.63
CA MET A 635 -24.27 11.22 -8.26
C MET A 635 -24.33 12.75 -8.23
N LEU A 636 -23.68 13.43 -9.18
CA LEU A 636 -23.71 14.89 -9.29
C LEU A 636 -25.16 15.39 -9.52
N TYR A 637 -25.88 14.77 -10.45
CA TYR A 637 -27.25 15.15 -10.76
C TYR A 637 -28.25 14.65 -9.71
N TYR A 638 -28.00 13.48 -9.11
CA TYR A 638 -28.82 12.98 -8.01
C TYR A 638 -28.71 13.89 -6.79
N ALA A 639 -27.50 14.33 -6.44
CA ALA A 639 -27.30 15.31 -5.35
C ALA A 639 -28.01 16.65 -5.65
N LEU A 640 -27.83 17.18 -6.86
CA LEU A 640 -28.48 18.42 -7.28
C LEU A 640 -30.01 18.32 -7.16
N GLY A 641 -30.62 17.27 -7.71
CA GLY A 641 -32.06 17.04 -7.62
C GLY A 641 -32.55 16.87 -6.20
N TYR A 642 -31.80 16.16 -5.35
CA TYR A 642 -32.08 15.95 -3.93
C TYR A 642 -32.13 17.28 -3.17
N TYR A 643 -31.10 18.14 -3.30
CA TYR A 643 -31.09 19.43 -2.61
C TYR A 643 -32.15 20.40 -3.15
N LYS A 644 -32.48 20.32 -4.45
CA LYS A 644 -33.63 21.06 -5.01
C LYS A 644 -34.93 20.64 -4.31
N TYR A 645 -35.19 19.35 -4.09
CA TYR A 645 -36.35 18.88 -3.37
C TYR A 645 -36.37 19.35 -1.90
N LEU A 646 -35.22 19.33 -1.23
CA LEU A 646 -35.13 19.84 0.15
C LEU A 646 -35.42 21.35 0.25
N CYS A 647 -35.16 22.11 -0.80
CA CYS A 647 -35.50 23.55 -0.91
C CYS A 647 -36.89 23.81 -1.47
N GLY A 648 -37.71 22.78 -1.67
CA GLY A 648 -39.05 22.93 -2.25
C GLY A 648 -39.08 23.17 -3.75
N LEU A 649 -37.98 22.97 -4.44
CA LEU A 649 -37.85 23.07 -5.89
C LEU A 649 -38.05 21.71 -6.56
N ASN A 650 -38.28 21.70 -7.88
CA ASN A 650 -38.43 20.45 -8.64
C ASN A 650 -37.07 19.91 -9.12
N GLY A 651 -36.64 18.75 -8.60
CA GLY A 651 -35.43 18.05 -8.99
C GLY A 651 -35.61 16.86 -9.95
N ALA A 652 -36.83 16.67 -10.49
CA ALA A 652 -37.14 15.48 -11.29
C ALA A 652 -36.31 15.37 -12.59
N GLU A 653 -36.05 16.49 -13.25
CA GLU A 653 -35.20 16.49 -14.47
C GLU A 653 -33.75 16.21 -14.17
N ASP A 654 -33.25 16.63 -12.98
CA ASP A 654 -31.90 16.32 -12.54
C ASP A 654 -31.77 14.80 -12.33
N TYR A 655 -32.74 14.14 -11.68
CA TYR A 655 -32.74 12.69 -11.52
C TYR A 655 -32.75 11.94 -12.84
N LYS A 656 -33.57 12.36 -13.81
CA LYS A 656 -33.60 11.80 -15.17
C LYS A 656 -32.26 12.00 -15.89
N THR A 657 -31.59 13.12 -15.65
CA THR A 657 -30.27 13.39 -16.25
C THR A 657 -29.23 12.48 -15.65
N GLY A 658 -29.24 12.29 -14.33
CA GLY A 658 -28.37 11.31 -13.64
C GLY A 658 -28.55 9.89 -14.18
N ASP A 659 -29.78 9.47 -14.45
CA ASP A 659 -30.06 8.15 -15.06
C ASP A 659 -29.43 7.97 -16.45
N LYS A 660 -29.22 9.04 -17.19
CA LYS A 660 -28.60 9.02 -18.53
C LYS A 660 -27.07 9.08 -18.51
N CYS A 661 -26.48 9.52 -17.40
CA CYS A 661 -25.02 9.63 -17.29
C CYS A 661 -24.35 8.26 -17.29
N GLU A 662 -23.11 8.18 -17.79
CA GLU A 662 -22.25 7.03 -17.61
C GLU A 662 -21.80 6.89 -16.16
N ILE A 663 -21.49 5.65 -15.74
CA ILE A 663 -21.17 5.33 -14.34
C ILE A 663 -19.67 5.09 -14.10
N LEU A 664 -18.82 5.30 -15.10
CA LEU A 664 -17.42 4.86 -15.13
C LEU A 664 -16.58 5.29 -13.93
N SER A 665 -16.89 6.40 -13.26
CA SER A 665 -16.14 6.93 -12.11
C SER A 665 -17.04 7.21 -10.90
N THR A 666 -18.17 6.52 -10.80
CA THR A 666 -19.15 6.78 -9.73
C THR A 666 -19.06 5.72 -8.66
N PHE A 667 -18.51 6.09 -7.50
CA PHE A 667 -18.33 5.20 -6.35
C PHE A 667 -18.90 5.84 -5.08
N PRO A 668 -20.22 5.77 -4.87
CA PRO A 668 -20.85 6.37 -3.69
C PRO A 668 -20.38 5.66 -2.42
N GLN A 669 -20.08 6.43 -1.37
CA GLN A 669 -19.53 5.90 -0.13
C GLN A 669 -19.95 6.67 1.11
N ARG A 670 -20.47 7.92 0.95
CA ARG A 670 -20.89 8.78 2.06
C ARG A 670 -22.29 8.39 2.56
N LYS A 671 -22.55 8.60 3.85
CA LYS A 671 -23.89 8.44 4.41
C LYS A 671 -24.92 9.39 3.77
N GLU A 672 -24.47 10.56 3.33
CA GLU A 672 -25.25 11.54 2.57
C GLU A 672 -25.65 10.97 1.21
N GLU A 673 -24.74 10.33 0.51
CA GLU A 673 -25.01 9.68 -0.77
C GLU A 673 -26.00 8.53 -0.63
N MET A 674 -25.92 7.77 0.47
CA MET A 674 -26.94 6.75 0.78
C MET A 674 -28.34 7.37 0.91
N ARG A 675 -28.47 8.54 1.56
CA ARG A 675 -29.75 9.27 1.66
C ARG A 675 -30.24 9.75 0.29
N ILE A 676 -29.34 10.32 -0.50
CA ILE A 676 -29.64 10.79 -1.87
C ILE A 676 -30.16 9.63 -2.72
N LEU A 677 -29.45 8.51 -2.77
CA LEU A 677 -29.81 7.34 -3.58
C LEU A 677 -31.17 6.75 -3.14
N ASN A 678 -31.43 6.66 -1.84
CA ASN A 678 -32.74 6.22 -1.33
C ASN A 678 -33.86 7.16 -1.78
N ASP A 679 -33.65 8.48 -1.79
CA ASP A 679 -34.64 9.45 -2.25
C ASP A 679 -34.90 9.30 -3.76
N VAL A 680 -33.86 9.16 -4.58
CA VAL A 680 -33.97 8.89 -6.01
C VAL A 680 -34.80 7.64 -6.26
N ILE A 681 -34.45 6.52 -5.60
CA ILE A 681 -35.15 5.24 -5.75
C ILE A 681 -36.63 5.39 -5.39
N SER A 682 -36.91 6.05 -4.26
CA SER A 682 -38.30 6.24 -3.78
C SER A 682 -39.16 7.04 -4.74
N LYS A 683 -38.58 8.03 -5.44
CA LYS A 683 -39.32 8.94 -6.32
C LYS A 683 -39.38 8.45 -7.78
N THR A 684 -38.38 7.68 -8.23
CA THR A 684 -38.23 7.35 -9.66
C THR A 684 -38.20 5.85 -9.94
N GLY A 685 -37.85 5.02 -8.94
CA GLY A 685 -37.59 3.59 -9.15
C GLY A 685 -36.30 3.29 -9.92
N SER A 686 -35.39 4.26 -10.08
CA SER A 686 -34.17 4.16 -10.89
C SER A 686 -33.36 2.88 -10.62
N GLU A 687 -33.16 2.06 -11.65
CA GLU A 687 -32.27 0.88 -11.58
C GLU A 687 -30.82 1.30 -11.36
N LYS A 688 -30.39 2.41 -11.95
CA LYS A 688 -29.03 2.94 -11.77
C LYS A 688 -28.77 3.36 -10.31
N ALA A 689 -29.73 4.03 -9.69
CA ALA A 689 -29.62 4.38 -8.27
C ALA A 689 -29.64 3.12 -7.38
N LYS A 690 -30.44 2.10 -7.71
CA LYS A 690 -30.41 0.80 -7.02
C LYS A 690 -29.05 0.12 -7.16
N MET A 691 -28.47 0.13 -8.37
CA MET A 691 -27.15 -0.43 -8.62
C MET A 691 -26.08 0.27 -7.76
N LEU A 692 -26.05 1.60 -7.76
CA LEU A 692 -25.09 2.40 -6.98
C LEU A 692 -25.29 2.22 -5.46
N LEU A 693 -26.52 2.20 -5.00
CA LEU A 693 -26.82 1.94 -3.58
C LEU A 693 -26.40 0.51 -3.19
N GLY A 694 -26.58 -0.45 -4.07
CA GLY A 694 -26.11 -1.81 -3.86
C GLY A 694 -24.58 -1.87 -3.71
N CYS A 695 -23.83 -1.12 -4.52
CA CYS A 695 -22.37 -1.02 -4.39
C CYS A 695 -21.95 -0.41 -3.05
N LEU A 696 -22.60 0.68 -2.63
CA LEU A 696 -22.36 1.31 -1.33
C LEU A 696 -22.64 0.32 -0.18
N LEU A 697 -23.79 -0.34 -0.20
CA LEU A 697 -24.17 -1.32 0.83
C LEU A 697 -23.24 -2.54 0.86
N TYR A 698 -22.78 -3.00 -0.30
CA TYR A 698 -21.80 -4.09 -0.37
C TYR A 698 -20.46 -3.67 0.26
N ASN A 699 -19.98 -2.46 -0.05
CA ASN A 699 -18.78 -1.90 0.60
C ASN A 699 -18.96 -1.79 2.13
N LYS A 700 -20.18 -1.49 2.58
CA LYS A 700 -20.54 -1.41 4.01
C LYS A 700 -20.91 -2.79 4.62
N ARG A 701 -20.60 -3.90 3.95
CA ARG A 701 -20.82 -5.29 4.42
C ARG A 701 -22.28 -5.70 4.56
N HIS A 702 -23.23 -5.00 3.93
CA HIS A 702 -24.65 -5.36 3.90
C HIS A 702 -24.96 -6.21 2.66
N TYR A 703 -24.34 -7.36 2.54
CA TYR A 703 -24.32 -8.21 1.34
C TYR A 703 -25.71 -8.65 0.88
N GLU A 704 -26.58 -9.07 1.79
CA GLU A 704 -27.95 -9.46 1.48
C GLU A 704 -28.79 -8.30 0.94
N LYS A 705 -28.65 -7.10 1.57
CA LYS A 705 -29.38 -5.90 1.13
C LYS A 705 -28.90 -5.46 -0.26
N ALA A 706 -27.58 -5.51 -0.49
CA ALA A 706 -26.98 -5.20 -1.78
C ALA A 706 -27.48 -6.17 -2.86
N ALA A 707 -27.37 -7.46 -2.62
CA ALA A 707 -27.83 -8.50 -3.55
C ALA A 707 -29.31 -8.34 -3.92
N LYS A 708 -30.15 -8.04 -2.92
CA LYS A 708 -31.59 -7.81 -3.14
C LYS A 708 -31.87 -6.60 -4.05
N LEU A 709 -31.12 -5.49 -3.88
CA LEU A 709 -31.26 -4.33 -4.77
C LEU A 709 -30.87 -4.68 -6.20
N TRP A 710 -29.81 -5.47 -6.39
CA TRP A 710 -29.34 -5.91 -7.68
C TRP A 710 -30.24 -6.96 -8.36
N GLU A 711 -31.12 -7.64 -7.62
CA GLU A 711 -32.14 -8.52 -8.20
C GLU A 711 -33.14 -7.76 -9.08
N ASP A 712 -33.40 -6.52 -8.71
CA ASP A 712 -34.32 -5.63 -9.43
C ASP A 712 -33.65 -4.89 -10.61
N CYS A 713 -32.38 -5.13 -10.89
CA CYS A 713 -31.61 -4.46 -11.92
C CYS A 713 -31.33 -5.37 -13.10
N SER A 714 -31.33 -4.80 -14.29
CA SER A 714 -31.14 -5.54 -15.55
C SER A 714 -29.74 -5.37 -16.13
N ASP A 715 -28.94 -4.41 -15.66
CA ASP A 715 -27.61 -4.12 -16.17
C ASP A 715 -26.56 -5.19 -15.78
N TYR A 716 -25.52 -5.32 -16.62
CA TYR A 716 -24.49 -6.35 -16.45
C TYR A 716 -23.67 -6.19 -15.17
N ILE A 717 -23.48 -4.95 -14.67
CA ILE A 717 -22.72 -4.66 -13.45
C ILE A 717 -23.45 -5.23 -12.24
N SER A 718 -24.76 -4.94 -12.12
CA SER A 718 -25.61 -5.47 -11.04
C SER A 718 -25.66 -6.99 -11.08
N ILE A 719 -25.78 -7.60 -12.26
CA ILE A 719 -25.82 -9.06 -12.42
C ILE A 719 -24.48 -9.67 -11.99
N ARG A 720 -23.34 -9.09 -12.43
CA ARG A 720 -21.99 -9.51 -12.04
C ARG A 720 -21.77 -9.37 -10.53
N ASN A 721 -22.10 -8.21 -9.97
CA ASN A 721 -21.91 -7.94 -8.54
C ASN A 721 -22.74 -8.90 -7.66
N ARG A 722 -23.95 -9.23 -8.10
CA ARG A 722 -24.77 -10.24 -7.44
C ARG A 722 -24.12 -11.64 -7.48
N ALA A 723 -23.52 -12.03 -8.60
CA ALA A 723 -22.78 -13.28 -8.69
C ALA A 723 -21.63 -13.33 -7.68
N VAL A 724 -20.86 -12.25 -7.57
CA VAL A 724 -19.77 -12.13 -6.59
C VAL A 724 -20.29 -12.22 -5.16
N ALA A 725 -21.39 -11.51 -4.82
CA ALA A 725 -22.00 -11.56 -3.50
C ALA A 725 -22.50 -12.98 -3.14
N TYR A 726 -23.12 -13.66 -4.10
CA TYR A 726 -23.65 -15.00 -3.92
C TYR A 726 -22.55 -16.01 -3.63
N PHE A 727 -21.46 -15.94 -4.38
CA PHE A 727 -20.32 -16.84 -4.19
C PHE A 727 -19.56 -16.53 -2.89
N SER A 728 -19.15 -15.26 -2.70
CA SER A 728 -18.17 -14.90 -1.68
C SER A 728 -18.77 -14.70 -0.28
N HIS A 729 -20.09 -14.41 -0.16
CA HIS A 729 -20.67 -13.99 1.11
C HIS A 729 -22.03 -14.61 1.48
N LEU A 730 -22.76 -15.13 0.50
CA LEU A 730 -24.13 -15.57 0.73
C LEU A 730 -24.32 -17.09 0.61
N ASN A 731 -23.25 -17.87 0.46
CA ASN A 731 -23.27 -19.34 0.33
C ASN A 731 -24.23 -19.83 -0.78
N ARG A 732 -24.30 -19.10 -1.91
CA ARG A 732 -25.13 -19.40 -3.08
C ARG A 732 -24.27 -19.64 -4.33
N GLU A 733 -23.15 -20.35 -4.17
CA GLU A 733 -22.08 -20.52 -5.17
C GLU A 733 -22.60 -21.04 -6.52
N LYS A 734 -23.54 -22.01 -6.47
CA LYS A 734 -24.11 -22.62 -7.69
C LYS A 734 -24.90 -21.66 -8.56
N GLU A 735 -25.39 -20.56 -8.00
CA GLU A 735 -26.14 -19.55 -8.73
C GLU A 735 -25.24 -18.49 -9.38
N ALA A 736 -23.97 -18.41 -8.95
CA ALA A 736 -23.04 -17.37 -9.43
C ALA A 736 -22.68 -17.55 -10.91
N LEU A 737 -22.36 -18.75 -11.36
CA LEU A 737 -21.93 -18.98 -12.75
C LEU A 737 -23.01 -18.68 -13.79
N PRO A 738 -24.29 -19.08 -13.61
CA PRO A 738 -25.36 -18.63 -14.50
C PRO A 738 -25.50 -17.11 -14.60
N LEU A 739 -25.29 -16.39 -13.47
CA LEU A 739 -25.33 -14.93 -13.47
C LEU A 739 -24.15 -14.32 -14.23
N MET A 740 -22.93 -14.83 -14.05
CA MET A 740 -21.78 -14.36 -14.80
C MET A 740 -21.97 -14.54 -16.32
N LYS A 741 -22.46 -15.70 -16.75
CA LYS A 741 -22.80 -15.94 -18.16
C LYS A 741 -23.85 -14.94 -18.67
N LYS A 742 -24.88 -14.64 -17.87
CA LYS A 742 -25.90 -13.64 -18.22
C LYS A 742 -25.30 -12.22 -18.31
N ALA A 743 -24.34 -11.86 -17.44
CA ALA A 743 -23.65 -10.57 -17.50
C ALA A 743 -22.85 -10.42 -18.81
N ILE A 744 -22.17 -11.50 -19.25
CA ILE A 744 -21.44 -11.52 -20.53
C ILE A 744 -22.38 -11.37 -21.71
N GLU A 745 -23.56 -12.02 -21.72
CA GLU A 745 -24.55 -11.84 -22.79
C GLU A 745 -24.93 -10.38 -22.99
N GLN A 746 -24.93 -9.58 -21.94
CA GLN A 746 -25.23 -8.15 -22.01
C GLN A 746 -24.02 -7.28 -22.36
N ASN A 747 -22.82 -7.69 -22.01
CA ASN A 747 -21.59 -6.99 -22.36
C ASN A 747 -20.52 -7.97 -22.85
N SER A 748 -20.73 -8.51 -24.05
CA SER A 748 -19.87 -9.51 -24.68
C SER A 748 -18.46 -8.99 -25.04
N SER A 749 -18.23 -7.69 -24.99
CA SER A 749 -16.93 -7.08 -25.26
C SER A 749 -16.02 -6.97 -24.03
N SER A 750 -16.56 -7.23 -22.83
CA SER A 750 -15.80 -7.13 -21.59
C SER A 750 -14.96 -8.38 -21.36
N GLU A 751 -13.68 -8.32 -21.69
CA GLU A 751 -12.73 -9.38 -21.36
C GLU A 751 -12.55 -9.58 -19.85
N GLN A 752 -12.81 -8.55 -19.04
CA GLN A 752 -12.84 -8.65 -17.58
C GLN A 752 -13.89 -9.65 -17.11
N LEU A 753 -15.10 -9.59 -17.65
CA LEU A 753 -16.17 -10.55 -17.33
C LEU A 753 -15.79 -11.96 -17.78
N VAL A 754 -15.13 -12.08 -18.93
CA VAL A 754 -14.65 -13.39 -19.43
C VAL A 754 -13.64 -13.98 -18.45
N TYR A 755 -12.63 -13.21 -18.04
CA TYR A 755 -11.63 -13.61 -17.07
C TYR A 755 -12.26 -14.04 -15.72
N GLU A 756 -13.08 -13.17 -15.13
CA GLU A 756 -13.75 -13.46 -13.85
C GLU A 756 -14.63 -14.71 -13.94
N THR A 757 -15.25 -14.95 -15.09
CA THR A 757 -16.08 -16.15 -15.30
C THR A 757 -15.23 -17.41 -15.34
N VAL A 758 -14.05 -17.36 -15.97
CA VAL A 758 -13.14 -18.53 -15.99
C VAL A 758 -12.59 -18.82 -14.61
N VAL A 759 -12.21 -17.78 -13.86
CA VAL A 759 -11.79 -17.93 -12.45
C VAL A 759 -12.91 -18.58 -11.62
N LEU A 760 -14.16 -18.18 -11.82
CA LEU A 760 -15.29 -18.81 -11.16
C LEU A 760 -15.51 -20.26 -11.63
N MET A 761 -15.31 -20.56 -12.91
CA MET A 761 -15.38 -21.93 -13.43
C MET A 761 -14.34 -22.84 -12.78
N ASP A 762 -13.13 -22.36 -12.52
CA ASP A 762 -12.09 -23.10 -11.78
C ASP A 762 -12.55 -23.40 -10.35
N LYS A 763 -13.02 -22.40 -9.63
CA LYS A 763 -13.53 -22.56 -8.26
C LYS A 763 -14.73 -23.52 -8.15
N LEU A 764 -15.49 -23.66 -9.22
CA LEU A 764 -16.62 -24.58 -9.32
C LEU A 764 -16.24 -25.94 -9.96
N SER A 765 -14.96 -26.19 -10.18
CA SER A 765 -14.42 -27.42 -10.76
C SER A 765 -15.02 -27.78 -12.12
N VAL A 766 -15.25 -26.78 -12.96
CA VAL A 766 -15.73 -26.95 -14.33
C VAL A 766 -14.64 -27.57 -15.20
N SER A 767 -14.98 -28.47 -16.08
CA SER A 767 -14.03 -29.22 -16.89
C SER A 767 -13.14 -28.32 -17.75
N ALA A 768 -11.88 -28.70 -17.91
CA ALA A 768 -10.92 -27.96 -18.75
C ALA A 768 -11.43 -27.76 -20.19
N LYS A 769 -12.12 -28.78 -20.74
CA LYS A 769 -12.72 -28.68 -22.07
C LYS A 769 -13.78 -27.59 -22.16
N GLU A 770 -14.67 -27.49 -21.18
CA GLU A 770 -15.71 -26.46 -21.17
C GLU A 770 -15.08 -25.06 -21.02
N LYS A 771 -13.99 -24.91 -20.24
CA LYS A 771 -13.24 -23.66 -20.13
C LYS A 771 -12.59 -23.25 -21.46
N ILE A 772 -11.98 -24.21 -22.18
CA ILE A 772 -11.41 -23.98 -23.52
C ILE A 772 -12.50 -23.54 -24.50
N ASP A 773 -13.64 -24.24 -24.53
CA ASP A 773 -14.74 -23.92 -25.42
C ASP A 773 -15.32 -22.52 -25.10
N PHE A 774 -15.43 -22.20 -23.82
CA PHE A 774 -15.87 -20.87 -23.38
C PHE A 774 -14.89 -19.77 -23.79
N LEU A 775 -13.60 -19.89 -23.48
CA LEU A 775 -12.60 -18.88 -23.83
C LEU A 775 -12.50 -18.66 -25.34
N LYS A 776 -12.54 -19.75 -26.13
CA LYS A 776 -12.50 -19.67 -27.59
C LYS A 776 -13.76 -19.10 -28.22
N SER A 777 -14.88 -19.08 -27.51
CA SER A 777 -16.11 -18.44 -27.99
C SER A 777 -16.07 -16.90 -27.86
N HIS A 778 -15.05 -16.35 -27.20
CA HIS A 778 -14.84 -14.92 -27.01
C HIS A 778 -13.56 -14.44 -27.69
N LYS A 779 -13.52 -13.16 -28.06
CA LYS A 779 -12.27 -12.53 -28.50
C LYS A 779 -11.49 -12.14 -27.24
N ILE A 780 -10.34 -12.77 -27.03
CA ILE A 780 -9.47 -12.52 -25.88
C ILE A 780 -8.14 -11.95 -26.34
N THR A 781 -7.67 -10.90 -25.67
CA THR A 781 -6.39 -10.23 -25.89
C THR A 781 -5.66 -9.92 -24.58
N ARG A 782 -6.34 -10.00 -23.44
CA ARG A 782 -5.77 -9.77 -22.12
C ARG A 782 -4.85 -10.91 -21.72
N ASP A 783 -3.75 -10.56 -21.08
CA ASP A 783 -2.71 -11.49 -20.59
C ASP A 783 -3.30 -12.57 -19.69
N ASP A 784 -4.19 -12.21 -18.76
CA ASP A 784 -4.83 -13.13 -17.85
C ASP A 784 -5.75 -14.14 -18.57
N CYS A 785 -6.56 -13.69 -19.55
CA CYS A 785 -7.39 -14.58 -20.34
C CYS A 785 -6.57 -15.58 -21.19
N ILE A 786 -5.46 -15.12 -21.76
CA ILE A 786 -4.53 -15.95 -22.55
C ILE A 786 -3.84 -16.97 -21.62
N THR A 787 -3.45 -16.56 -20.43
CA THR A 787 -2.86 -17.44 -19.42
C THR A 787 -3.84 -18.52 -18.99
N GLU A 788 -5.10 -18.17 -18.72
CA GLU A 788 -6.16 -19.13 -18.38
C GLU A 788 -6.46 -20.11 -19.52
N LEU A 789 -6.39 -19.66 -20.78
CA LEU A 789 -6.54 -20.56 -21.94
C LEU A 789 -5.38 -21.57 -22.00
N ALA A 790 -4.14 -21.12 -21.79
CA ALA A 790 -2.98 -22.01 -21.77
C ALA A 790 -3.07 -23.01 -20.61
N LYS A 791 -3.50 -22.56 -19.42
CA LYS A 791 -3.76 -23.40 -18.26
C LYS A 791 -4.82 -24.46 -18.56
N ALA A 792 -5.93 -24.07 -19.16
CA ALA A 792 -7.00 -24.98 -19.53
C ALA A 792 -6.53 -26.05 -20.57
N TYR A 793 -5.65 -25.68 -21.52
CA TYR A 793 -5.04 -26.63 -22.43
C TYR A 793 -4.13 -27.62 -21.69
N ASN A 794 -3.30 -27.18 -20.73
CA ASN A 794 -2.49 -28.07 -19.92
C ASN A 794 -3.35 -29.05 -19.13
N GLN A 795 -4.41 -28.57 -18.49
CA GLN A 795 -5.36 -29.39 -17.75
C GLN A 795 -6.12 -30.38 -18.63
N ASN A 796 -6.33 -30.05 -19.92
CA ASN A 796 -6.96 -30.94 -20.89
C ASN A 796 -5.97 -31.90 -21.59
N PHE A 797 -4.72 -31.97 -21.11
CA PHE A 797 -3.65 -32.76 -21.72
C PHE A 797 -3.32 -32.41 -23.18
N GLU A 798 -3.42 -31.13 -23.51
CA GLU A 798 -3.06 -30.55 -24.83
C GLU A 798 -1.89 -29.57 -24.72
N PRO A 799 -0.72 -29.97 -24.17
CA PRO A 799 0.39 -29.06 -23.85
C PRO A 799 0.98 -28.35 -25.06
N GLU A 800 0.94 -28.96 -26.25
CA GLU A 800 1.41 -28.33 -27.49
C GLU A 800 0.60 -27.07 -27.82
N LYS A 801 -0.72 -27.09 -27.59
CA LYS A 801 -1.61 -25.94 -27.77
C LYS A 801 -1.37 -24.87 -26.69
N ALA A 802 -1.06 -25.31 -25.45
CA ALA A 802 -0.70 -24.35 -24.41
C ALA A 802 0.57 -23.56 -24.78
N ILE A 803 1.62 -24.24 -25.29
CA ILE A 803 2.84 -23.58 -25.76
C ILE A 803 2.55 -22.63 -26.94
N GLU A 804 1.77 -23.09 -27.93
CA GLU A 804 1.39 -22.25 -29.07
C GLU A 804 0.67 -20.98 -28.61
N THR A 805 -0.28 -21.12 -27.68
CA THR A 805 -1.03 -20.00 -27.11
C THR A 805 -0.10 -19.00 -26.43
N LEU A 806 0.80 -19.49 -25.56
CA LEU A 806 1.74 -18.64 -24.83
C LEU A 806 2.73 -17.91 -25.76
N LEU A 807 3.29 -18.61 -26.74
CA LEU A 807 4.28 -18.04 -27.66
C LEU A 807 3.69 -17.12 -28.73
N SER A 808 2.38 -17.15 -28.92
CA SER A 808 1.69 -16.23 -29.85
C SER A 808 1.42 -14.86 -29.24
N HIS A 809 1.72 -14.65 -27.94
CA HIS A 809 1.43 -13.44 -27.20
C HIS A 809 2.68 -12.83 -26.55
N ASN A 810 2.65 -11.50 -26.35
CA ASN A 810 3.68 -10.80 -25.60
C ASN A 810 3.09 -10.34 -24.27
N PHE A 811 3.52 -10.97 -23.19
CA PHE A 811 3.02 -10.70 -21.86
C PHE A 811 3.75 -9.55 -21.20
N VAL A 812 3.01 -8.81 -20.37
CA VAL A 812 3.56 -7.78 -19.47
C VAL A 812 3.51 -8.32 -18.03
N PRO A 813 4.63 -8.31 -17.30
CA PRO A 813 4.62 -8.80 -15.93
C PRO A 813 3.72 -7.94 -15.05
N CYS A 814 2.98 -8.57 -14.13
CA CYS A 814 2.24 -7.90 -13.07
C CYS A 814 2.70 -8.43 -11.72
N GLU A 815 2.73 -7.57 -10.71
CA GLU A 815 3.12 -7.96 -9.35
C GLU A 815 2.11 -9.00 -8.80
N GLY A 816 2.65 -10.10 -8.27
CA GLY A 816 1.85 -11.23 -7.77
C GLY A 816 1.38 -12.22 -8.84
N GLY A 817 1.59 -11.91 -10.12
CA GLY A 817 1.25 -12.77 -11.26
C GLY A 817 2.46 -13.29 -12.05
N GLU A 818 3.69 -13.01 -11.59
CA GLU A 818 4.93 -13.24 -12.34
C GLU A 818 5.15 -14.69 -12.75
N HIS A 819 4.65 -15.63 -11.94
CA HIS A 819 4.86 -17.06 -12.18
C HIS A 819 3.74 -17.70 -12.98
N ALA A 820 2.55 -17.14 -12.99
CA ALA A 820 1.38 -17.78 -13.61
C ALA A 820 1.64 -18.19 -15.07
N ILE A 821 2.29 -17.32 -15.82
CA ILE A 821 2.61 -17.55 -17.25
C ILE A 821 3.77 -18.55 -17.37
N ALA A 822 4.86 -18.33 -16.64
CA ALA A 822 6.04 -19.19 -16.66
C ALA A 822 5.69 -20.63 -16.24
N ASP A 823 4.91 -20.81 -15.20
CA ASP A 823 4.48 -22.13 -14.70
C ASP A 823 3.70 -22.88 -15.77
N GLN A 824 2.81 -22.23 -16.54
CA GLN A 824 2.10 -22.88 -17.64
C GLN A 824 3.04 -23.36 -18.76
N TYR A 825 4.08 -22.59 -19.04
CA TYR A 825 5.10 -22.98 -20.01
C TYR A 825 5.94 -24.17 -19.53
N LEU A 826 6.40 -24.13 -18.27
CA LEU A 826 7.15 -25.25 -17.65
C LEU A 826 6.31 -26.51 -17.60
N ASN A 827 5.04 -26.41 -17.16
CA ASN A 827 4.09 -27.52 -17.07
C ASN A 827 3.84 -28.17 -18.43
N ALA A 828 3.70 -27.37 -19.48
CA ALA A 828 3.49 -27.90 -20.83
C ALA A 828 4.70 -28.74 -21.31
N PHE A 829 5.93 -28.23 -21.15
CA PHE A 829 7.13 -29.01 -21.50
C PHE A 829 7.34 -30.22 -20.61
N MET A 830 7.00 -30.11 -19.34
CA MET A 830 6.99 -31.25 -18.42
C MET A 830 6.04 -32.35 -18.93
N ALA A 831 4.83 -31.99 -19.31
CA ALA A 831 3.83 -32.94 -19.81
C ALA A 831 4.30 -33.64 -21.12
N ILE A 832 4.83 -32.85 -22.08
CA ILE A 832 5.39 -33.41 -23.33
C ILE A 832 6.53 -34.37 -23.05
N GLY A 833 7.51 -33.92 -22.24
CA GLY A 833 8.69 -34.75 -21.92
C GLY A 833 8.30 -36.06 -21.20
N ARG A 834 7.40 -36.00 -20.24
CA ARG A 834 6.90 -37.21 -19.51
C ARG A 834 6.12 -38.15 -20.42
N LYS A 835 5.33 -37.62 -21.35
CA LYS A 835 4.62 -38.41 -22.35
C LYS A 835 5.59 -39.15 -23.27
N GLU A 836 6.61 -38.48 -23.81
CA GLU A 836 7.63 -39.07 -24.67
C GLU A 836 8.46 -40.11 -23.91
N LEU A 837 8.83 -39.84 -22.67
CA LEU A 837 9.56 -40.76 -21.81
C LEU A 837 8.75 -42.03 -21.52
N LYS A 838 7.44 -41.91 -21.28
CA LYS A 838 6.51 -43.04 -21.09
C LYS A 838 6.38 -43.89 -22.35
N CYS A 839 6.47 -43.27 -23.53
CA CYS A 839 6.46 -43.95 -24.82
C CYS A 839 7.81 -44.59 -25.17
N GLY A 840 8.85 -44.41 -24.32
CA GLY A 840 10.19 -44.96 -24.56
C GLY A 840 11.09 -44.07 -25.43
N ASN A 841 10.66 -42.85 -25.80
CA ASN A 841 11.36 -41.90 -26.66
C ASN A 841 12.25 -40.98 -25.85
N ALA A 842 13.28 -41.52 -25.17
CA ALA A 842 14.14 -40.80 -24.24
C ALA A 842 14.83 -39.57 -24.86
N GLU A 843 15.21 -39.63 -26.16
CA GLU A 843 15.85 -38.51 -26.87
C GLU A 843 14.87 -37.34 -27.10
N LYS A 844 13.61 -37.62 -27.51
CA LYS A 844 12.59 -36.60 -27.67
C LYS A 844 12.18 -35.98 -26.32
N ALA A 845 12.08 -36.82 -25.29
CA ALA A 845 11.84 -36.35 -23.93
C ALA A 845 12.96 -35.40 -23.45
N LEU A 846 14.23 -35.76 -23.69
CA LEU A 846 15.39 -34.93 -23.36
C LEU A 846 15.32 -33.56 -24.04
N GLU A 847 14.96 -33.55 -25.33
CA GLU A 847 14.79 -32.30 -26.08
C GLU A 847 13.69 -31.43 -25.47
N ALA A 848 12.56 -32.01 -25.11
CA ALA A 848 11.45 -31.26 -24.49
C ALA A 848 11.85 -30.67 -23.14
N PHE A 849 12.47 -31.46 -22.27
CA PHE A 849 12.94 -30.97 -20.96
C PHE A 849 13.99 -29.85 -21.06
N LYS A 850 14.91 -29.93 -22.06
CA LYS A 850 15.88 -28.87 -22.30
C LYS A 850 15.23 -27.60 -22.84
N LYS A 851 14.29 -27.70 -23.77
CA LYS A 851 13.55 -26.56 -24.32
C LYS A 851 12.76 -25.82 -23.23
N GLY A 852 12.09 -26.56 -22.34
CA GLY A 852 11.30 -25.97 -21.26
C GLY A 852 12.13 -25.14 -20.26
N GLN A 853 13.45 -25.38 -20.17
CA GLN A 853 14.33 -24.62 -19.29
C GLN A 853 14.73 -23.24 -19.85
N ILE A 854 14.38 -22.93 -21.10
CA ILE A 854 14.67 -21.65 -21.76
C ILE A 854 13.37 -20.86 -21.90
N LEU A 855 13.19 -19.85 -21.05
CA LEU A 855 12.00 -19.01 -21.12
C LEU A 855 12.21 -17.90 -22.16
N PRO A 856 11.32 -17.80 -23.16
CA PRO A 856 11.34 -16.70 -24.12
C PRO A 856 11.01 -15.35 -23.46
N GLN A 857 11.62 -14.30 -23.96
CA GLN A 857 11.39 -12.94 -23.47
C GLN A 857 9.92 -12.51 -23.63
N SER A 858 9.21 -13.04 -24.62
CA SER A 858 7.79 -12.75 -24.85
C SER A 858 6.86 -13.15 -23.69
N LEU A 859 7.32 -14.05 -22.81
CA LEU A 859 6.55 -14.42 -21.62
C LEU A 859 6.59 -13.33 -20.54
N GLY A 860 7.42 -12.31 -20.66
CA GLY A 860 7.50 -11.19 -19.71
C GLY A 860 7.96 -11.57 -18.30
N ALA A 861 8.14 -12.86 -18.02
CA ALA A 861 8.49 -13.39 -16.70
C ALA A 861 9.95 -13.79 -16.62
N GLY A 862 10.62 -13.42 -15.52
CA GLY A 862 11.92 -13.97 -15.13
C GLY A 862 11.69 -15.11 -14.13
N LEU A 863 12.64 -16.03 -14.04
CA LEU A 863 12.66 -17.02 -12.97
C LEU A 863 13.37 -16.41 -11.75
N TRP A 864 12.63 -16.26 -10.66
CA TRP A 864 13.17 -15.75 -9.38
C TRP A 864 14.20 -16.69 -8.79
N ASN A 865 14.01 -17.97 -9.07
CA ASN A 865 14.68 -19.01 -8.37
C ASN A 865 14.91 -20.18 -9.34
N HIS A 866 16.15 -20.59 -9.48
CA HIS A 866 16.54 -21.73 -10.30
C HIS A 866 15.87 -23.05 -9.87
N CYS A 867 15.33 -23.12 -8.66
CA CYS A 867 14.62 -24.30 -8.15
C CYS A 867 13.38 -24.65 -8.97
N LYS A 868 12.69 -23.65 -9.55
CA LYS A 868 11.54 -23.89 -10.45
C LYS A 868 11.88 -24.75 -11.68
N LEU A 869 13.16 -24.78 -12.09
CA LEU A 869 13.65 -25.63 -13.18
C LEU A 869 14.01 -27.05 -12.73
N VAL A 870 14.08 -27.31 -11.44
CA VAL A 870 14.51 -28.60 -10.89
C VAL A 870 13.72 -29.79 -11.44
N PRO A 871 12.38 -29.74 -11.54
CA PRO A 871 11.62 -30.84 -12.12
C PRO A 871 12.06 -31.18 -13.55
N LEU A 872 12.24 -30.17 -14.41
CA LEU A 872 12.70 -30.38 -15.79
C LEU A 872 14.13 -30.91 -15.81
N LYS A 873 15.04 -30.39 -14.97
CA LYS A 873 16.42 -30.86 -14.83
C LYS A 873 16.49 -32.29 -14.34
N TYR A 874 15.66 -32.66 -13.38
CA TYR A 874 15.59 -34.03 -12.88
C TYR A 874 15.26 -35.01 -14.01
N PHE A 875 14.21 -34.76 -14.78
CA PHE A 875 13.84 -35.61 -15.90
C PHE A 875 14.81 -35.53 -17.07
N GLU A 876 15.50 -34.43 -17.27
CA GLU A 876 16.65 -34.32 -18.18
C GLU A 876 17.72 -35.35 -17.78
N ALA A 877 18.13 -35.37 -16.51
CA ALA A 877 19.12 -36.32 -16.00
C ALA A 877 18.64 -37.80 -16.17
N VAL A 878 17.36 -38.08 -15.88
CA VAL A 878 16.77 -39.40 -16.11
C VAL A 878 16.85 -39.82 -17.60
N CYS A 879 16.64 -38.88 -18.53
CA CYS A 879 16.77 -39.16 -19.97
C CYS A 879 18.23 -39.38 -20.38
N LEU A 880 19.17 -38.63 -19.81
CA LEU A 880 20.59 -38.79 -20.06
C LEU A 880 21.10 -40.16 -19.60
N GLU A 881 20.67 -40.65 -18.45
CA GLU A 881 20.95 -42.02 -18.01
C GLU A 881 20.42 -43.06 -19.03
N LYS A 882 19.17 -42.92 -19.47
CA LYS A 882 18.55 -43.82 -20.45
C LYS A 882 19.19 -43.80 -21.83
N THR A 883 19.83 -42.68 -22.19
CA THR A 883 20.57 -42.49 -23.47
C THR A 883 22.07 -42.81 -23.36
N GLY A 884 22.52 -43.34 -22.22
CA GLY A 884 23.93 -43.78 -22.02
C GLY A 884 24.91 -42.68 -21.61
N LYS A 885 24.42 -41.48 -21.26
CA LYS A 885 25.21 -40.33 -20.81
C LYS A 885 25.22 -40.21 -19.28
N ALA A 886 25.65 -41.30 -18.63
CA ALA A 886 25.56 -41.42 -17.19
C ALA A 886 26.36 -40.37 -16.40
N ASP A 887 27.49 -39.90 -16.92
CA ASP A 887 28.30 -38.89 -16.22
C ASP A 887 27.63 -37.52 -16.26
N GLU A 888 27.07 -37.10 -17.42
CA GLU A 888 26.28 -35.87 -17.54
C GLU A 888 25.05 -35.93 -16.57
N ALA A 889 24.39 -37.07 -16.50
CA ALA A 889 23.24 -37.25 -15.59
C ALA A 889 23.66 -37.09 -14.13
N LYS A 890 24.79 -37.70 -13.71
CA LYS A 890 25.29 -37.58 -12.33
C LYS A 890 25.62 -36.16 -11.92
N GLU A 891 26.18 -35.35 -12.84
CA GLU A 891 26.43 -33.93 -12.57
C GLU A 891 25.12 -33.18 -12.24
N ILE A 892 24.07 -33.42 -13.02
CA ILE A 892 22.75 -32.77 -12.78
C ILE A 892 22.13 -33.30 -11.49
N PHE A 893 22.17 -34.60 -11.21
CA PHE A 893 21.67 -35.14 -9.94
C PHE A 893 22.41 -34.56 -8.74
N ARG A 894 23.75 -34.39 -8.83
CA ARG A 894 24.52 -33.77 -7.77
C ARG A 894 24.13 -32.30 -7.57
N TYR A 895 23.94 -31.55 -8.66
CA TYR A 895 23.44 -30.19 -8.60
C TYR A 895 22.09 -30.11 -7.87
N ILE A 896 21.13 -30.99 -8.22
CA ILE A 896 19.80 -31.03 -7.57
C ILE A 896 19.91 -31.40 -6.09
N ALA A 897 20.73 -32.40 -5.77
CA ALA A 897 20.93 -32.89 -4.41
C ALA A 897 21.56 -31.85 -3.47
N GLU A 898 22.41 -30.98 -4.01
CA GLU A 898 23.17 -29.98 -3.27
C GLU A 898 22.55 -28.59 -3.30
N ILE A 899 21.47 -28.37 -4.08
CA ILE A 899 20.82 -27.07 -4.17
C ILE A 899 20.23 -26.70 -2.81
N GLU A 900 20.48 -25.47 -2.36
CA GLU A 900 19.91 -25.00 -1.11
C GLU A 900 18.45 -24.64 -1.30
N ILE A 901 17.66 -24.97 -0.28
CA ILE A 901 16.22 -24.65 -0.29
C ILE A 901 16.07 -23.16 0.01
N GLU A 902 15.69 -22.42 -1.00
CA GLU A 902 15.35 -21.01 -0.88
C GLU A 902 13.89 -20.89 -0.43
N TYR A 903 13.68 -20.47 0.81
CA TYR A 903 12.34 -20.20 1.35
C TYR A 903 11.94 -18.77 1.04
N PHE A 904 11.50 -18.51 -0.16
CA PHE A 904 11.01 -17.19 -0.52
C PHE A 904 9.53 -17.24 -0.83
N SER A 905 8.69 -16.85 0.13
CA SER A 905 7.23 -16.70 -0.02
C SER A 905 6.56 -17.84 -0.83
N ASN A 906 5.57 -17.53 -1.63
CA ASN A 906 4.87 -18.50 -2.51
C ASN A 906 5.67 -18.90 -3.77
N MET A 907 6.92 -18.50 -3.89
CA MET A 907 7.73 -18.60 -5.12
C MET A 907 8.76 -19.72 -5.09
N HIS A 908 8.93 -20.43 -3.98
CA HIS A 908 9.82 -21.58 -3.93
C HIS A 908 9.14 -22.85 -4.43
N LEU A 909 9.91 -23.74 -4.98
CA LEU A 909 9.42 -25.07 -5.37
C LEU A 909 9.25 -25.93 -4.10
N LYS A 910 8.02 -26.11 -3.65
CA LYS A 910 7.73 -26.92 -2.44
C LYS A 910 8.06 -28.38 -2.63
N GLU A 911 8.05 -28.88 -3.86
CA GLU A 911 8.46 -30.25 -4.23
C GLU A 911 9.97 -30.46 -4.25
N LEU A 912 10.78 -29.43 -4.08
CA LEU A 912 12.24 -29.55 -4.11
C LEU A 912 12.78 -30.66 -3.22
N PRO A 913 12.34 -30.85 -1.97
CA PRO A 913 12.79 -31.97 -1.12
C PRO A 913 12.55 -33.34 -1.73
N TYR A 914 11.43 -33.53 -2.44
CA TYR A 914 11.15 -34.76 -3.16
C TYR A 914 12.16 -34.99 -4.29
N PHE A 915 12.43 -33.99 -5.12
CA PHE A 915 13.42 -34.12 -6.21
C PHE A 915 14.85 -34.28 -5.69
N GLN A 916 15.19 -33.69 -4.56
CA GLN A 916 16.48 -33.92 -3.88
C GLN A 916 16.61 -35.38 -3.43
N ALA A 917 15.57 -35.91 -2.80
CA ALA A 917 15.57 -37.29 -2.38
C ALA A 917 15.71 -38.25 -3.59
N CYS A 918 14.96 -38.02 -4.66
CA CYS A 918 15.09 -38.79 -5.90
C CYS A 918 16.50 -38.69 -6.50
N ALA A 919 17.11 -37.52 -6.50
CA ALA A 919 18.48 -37.31 -6.97
C ALA A 919 19.50 -38.08 -6.11
N PHE A 920 19.37 -38.09 -4.79
CA PHE A 920 20.21 -38.86 -3.89
C PHE A 920 20.08 -40.36 -4.17
N GLU A 921 18.90 -40.88 -4.50
CA GLU A 921 18.73 -42.30 -4.91
C GLU A 921 19.53 -42.61 -6.17
N HIS A 922 19.49 -41.77 -7.20
CA HIS A 922 20.29 -41.95 -8.41
C HIS A 922 21.81 -41.88 -8.15
N LEU A 923 22.22 -41.15 -7.13
CA LEU A 923 23.62 -41.04 -6.70
C LEU A 923 24.06 -42.21 -5.78
N GLY A 924 23.14 -43.10 -5.40
CA GLY A 924 23.38 -44.22 -4.46
C GLY A 924 23.47 -43.76 -2.99
N GLU A 925 22.95 -42.60 -2.66
CA GLU A 925 23.02 -42.04 -1.31
C GLU A 925 21.67 -42.21 -0.56
N HIS A 926 21.16 -43.42 -0.53
CA HIS A 926 19.85 -43.78 0.01
C HIS A 926 19.57 -43.21 1.42
N ILE A 927 20.54 -43.20 2.32
CA ILE A 927 20.37 -42.69 3.70
C ILE A 927 20.00 -41.20 3.70
N LYS A 928 20.62 -40.44 2.82
CA LYS A 928 20.31 -38.99 2.69
C LYS A 928 18.91 -38.77 2.12
N ALA A 929 18.54 -39.57 1.11
CA ALA A 929 17.21 -39.52 0.50
C ALA A 929 16.10 -39.77 1.54
N VAL A 930 16.19 -40.89 2.29
CA VAL A 930 15.24 -41.25 3.34
C VAL A 930 15.17 -40.17 4.44
N LYS A 931 16.32 -39.59 4.83
CA LYS A 931 16.36 -38.54 5.85
C LYS A 931 15.57 -37.30 5.42
N ILE A 932 15.68 -36.88 4.16
CA ILE A 932 14.95 -35.72 3.62
C ILE A 932 13.45 -36.04 3.60
N ILE A 933 13.03 -37.11 3.01
CA ILE A 933 11.61 -37.51 2.92
C ILE A 933 10.98 -37.59 4.29
N THR A 934 11.61 -38.26 5.25
CA THR A 934 11.09 -38.42 6.63
C THR A 934 10.95 -37.07 7.32
N LYS A 935 11.92 -36.15 7.13
CA LYS A 935 11.87 -34.80 7.70
C LYS A 935 10.64 -34.04 7.16
N TYR A 936 10.51 -33.97 5.84
CA TYR A 936 9.46 -33.14 5.21
C TYR A 936 8.08 -33.76 5.33
N LYS A 937 7.96 -35.09 5.30
CA LYS A 937 6.71 -35.79 5.62
C LYS A 937 6.17 -35.37 7.00
N ARG A 938 7.05 -35.33 8.00
CA ARG A 938 6.70 -34.89 9.37
C ARG A 938 6.31 -33.42 9.44
N GLU A 939 7.02 -32.56 8.72
CA GLU A 939 6.75 -31.13 8.68
C GLU A 939 5.42 -30.85 7.97
N TRP A 940 5.21 -31.39 6.78
CA TRP A 940 4.00 -31.20 6.00
C TRP A 940 2.74 -31.76 6.68
N SER A 941 2.84 -32.92 7.33
CA SER A 941 1.72 -33.46 8.12
C SER A 941 1.26 -32.55 9.26
N LYS A 942 2.16 -31.75 9.83
CA LYS A 942 1.81 -30.78 10.88
C LYS A 942 1.09 -29.55 10.31
N ILE A 943 1.45 -29.16 9.09
CA ILE A 943 0.94 -27.94 8.47
C ILE A 943 -0.49 -28.11 7.96
N ILE A 944 -0.87 -29.34 7.58
CA ILE A 944 -2.23 -29.63 7.07
C ILE A 944 -3.31 -29.14 8.04
N ASP A 945 -3.12 -29.40 9.33
CA ASP A 945 -4.09 -29.09 10.38
C ASP A 945 -3.74 -27.83 11.17
N ALA A 946 -2.73 -27.06 10.72
CA ALA A 946 -2.35 -25.84 11.42
C ALA A 946 -3.43 -24.76 11.29
N GLU A 947 -3.67 -24.04 12.40
CA GLU A 947 -4.66 -22.95 12.44
C GLU A 947 -4.11 -21.60 11.94
N ASP A 948 -2.99 -21.62 11.25
CA ASP A 948 -2.38 -20.40 10.70
C ASP A 948 -3.30 -19.74 9.67
N ASN A 949 -3.53 -18.45 9.79
CA ASN A 949 -4.40 -17.67 8.90
C ASN A 949 -3.74 -17.32 7.55
N GLY A 950 -2.54 -17.79 7.30
CA GLY A 950 -1.88 -17.71 6.02
C GLY A 950 -1.12 -16.42 5.78
N PHE A 951 -0.88 -16.13 4.51
CA PHE A 951 -0.02 -15.08 4.03
C PHE A 951 -0.44 -13.67 4.50
N PHE A 952 0.51 -12.94 5.09
CA PHE A 952 0.38 -11.53 5.35
C PHE A 952 0.77 -10.74 4.09
N SER A 953 -0.14 -9.93 3.58
CA SER A 953 0.13 -9.01 2.48
C SER A 953 -0.15 -7.59 2.93
N THR A 954 0.79 -6.69 2.68
CA THR A 954 0.58 -5.25 2.86
C THR A 954 -0.27 -4.65 1.77
N THR A 955 -0.38 -5.34 0.64
CA THR A 955 -1.13 -4.87 -0.52
C THR A 955 -2.49 -5.56 -0.52
N PRO A 956 -3.60 -4.83 -0.49
CA PRO A 956 -4.92 -5.44 -0.56
C PRO A 956 -5.12 -6.07 -1.95
N PHE A 957 -5.38 -7.37 -1.97
CA PHE A 957 -5.77 -8.07 -3.19
C PHE A 957 -7.28 -7.94 -3.37
N PHE A 958 -7.69 -7.33 -4.47
CA PHE A 958 -9.09 -7.30 -4.88
C PHE A 958 -9.45 -8.60 -5.60
N ILE A 959 -9.99 -9.54 -4.84
CA ILE A 959 -10.42 -10.83 -5.36
C ILE A 959 -11.93 -10.78 -5.52
N SER A 960 -12.41 -11.00 -6.75
CA SER A 960 -13.85 -11.05 -7.03
C SER A 960 -14.53 -12.24 -6.34
N PHE A 961 -13.84 -13.39 -6.32
CA PHE A 961 -14.33 -14.61 -5.68
C PHE A 961 -13.34 -15.08 -4.62
N THR A 962 -13.80 -15.14 -3.38
CA THR A 962 -12.96 -15.48 -2.22
C THR A 962 -12.57 -16.96 -2.21
N ASP A 963 -11.38 -17.25 -1.70
CA ASP A 963 -10.89 -18.58 -1.43
C ASP A 963 -10.97 -18.88 0.07
N ASP A 964 -11.05 -20.16 0.40
CA ASP A 964 -10.78 -20.65 1.75
C ASP A 964 -9.29 -21.01 1.87
N PRO A 965 -8.48 -20.21 2.57
CA PRO A 965 -7.03 -20.43 2.67
C PRO A 965 -6.69 -21.77 3.35
N LYS A 966 -7.53 -22.24 4.27
CA LYS A 966 -7.33 -23.53 4.96
C LYS A 966 -7.53 -24.68 3.98
N LYS A 967 -8.58 -24.58 3.15
CA LYS A 967 -8.88 -25.58 2.12
C LYS A 967 -7.75 -25.66 1.08
N LEU A 968 -7.28 -24.53 0.58
CA LEU A 968 -6.17 -24.48 -0.39
C LEU A 968 -4.89 -25.05 0.21
N ARG A 969 -4.53 -24.65 1.42
CA ARG A 969 -3.36 -25.19 2.12
C ARG A 969 -3.46 -26.69 2.31
N LYS A 970 -4.60 -27.20 2.79
CA LYS A 970 -4.81 -28.63 2.96
C LYS A 970 -4.62 -29.38 1.64
N ALA A 971 -5.19 -28.87 0.55
CA ALA A 971 -5.04 -29.45 -0.77
C ALA A 971 -3.57 -29.54 -1.19
N GLU A 972 -2.83 -28.45 -1.07
CA GLU A 972 -1.41 -28.38 -1.43
C GLU A 972 -0.55 -29.36 -0.62
N TYR A 973 -0.73 -29.42 0.70
CA TYR A 973 0.10 -30.31 1.52
C TYR A 973 -0.30 -31.78 1.41
N LEU A 974 -1.55 -32.12 1.04
CA LEU A 974 -1.94 -33.43 0.63
C LEU A 974 -1.24 -33.89 -0.66
N TYR A 975 -1.15 -32.97 -1.64
CA TYR A 975 -0.35 -33.20 -2.85
C TYR A 975 1.10 -33.52 -2.52
N LEU A 976 1.76 -32.67 -1.70
CA LEU A 976 3.16 -32.87 -1.30
C LEU A 976 3.36 -34.20 -0.54
N LEU A 977 2.44 -34.58 0.32
CA LEU A 977 2.46 -35.91 0.99
C LEU A 977 2.29 -37.04 0.00
N SER A 978 1.48 -36.87 -1.05
CA SER A 978 1.34 -37.91 -2.08
C SER A 978 2.68 -38.24 -2.75
N LEU A 979 3.53 -37.22 -2.99
CA LEU A 979 4.88 -37.41 -3.52
C LEU A 979 5.77 -38.20 -2.55
N ASN A 980 5.66 -37.93 -1.24
CA ASN A 980 6.40 -38.69 -0.24
C ASN A 980 5.97 -40.15 -0.16
N PHE A 981 4.66 -40.42 -0.21
CA PHE A 981 4.14 -41.80 -0.23
C PHE A 981 4.56 -42.54 -1.52
N ASP A 982 4.59 -41.83 -2.66
CA ASP A 982 5.09 -42.44 -3.90
C ASP A 982 6.56 -42.82 -3.81
N PHE A 983 7.41 -41.95 -3.23
CA PHE A 983 8.81 -42.22 -2.97
C PHE A 983 9.01 -43.46 -2.06
N GLU A 984 8.21 -43.58 -1.03
CA GLU A 984 8.23 -44.75 -0.09
C GLU A 984 7.63 -46.03 -0.70
N GLY A 985 7.05 -45.95 -1.90
CA GLY A 985 6.40 -47.09 -2.57
C GLY A 985 4.99 -47.37 -2.05
N GLU A 986 4.41 -46.50 -1.22
CA GLU A 986 3.06 -46.62 -0.66
C GLU A 986 2.01 -46.09 -1.65
N LYS A 987 1.87 -46.77 -2.81
CA LYS A 987 1.08 -46.26 -3.95
C LYS A 987 -0.39 -45.99 -3.66
N GLU A 988 -1.02 -46.81 -2.81
CA GLU A 988 -2.43 -46.63 -2.44
C GLU A 988 -2.63 -45.34 -1.66
N LYS A 989 -1.75 -45.06 -0.67
CA LYS A 989 -1.80 -43.83 0.10
C LYS A 989 -1.47 -42.58 -0.77
N ALA A 990 -0.53 -42.75 -1.69
CA ALA A 990 -0.21 -41.64 -2.63
C ALA A 990 -1.44 -41.32 -3.48
N GLN A 991 -2.15 -42.31 -3.98
CA GLN A 991 -3.36 -42.13 -4.79
C GLN A 991 -4.51 -41.52 -3.96
N GLU A 992 -4.71 -41.98 -2.74
CA GLU A 992 -5.73 -41.43 -1.84
C GLU A 992 -5.47 -39.96 -1.53
N SER A 993 -4.23 -39.60 -1.15
CA SER A 993 -3.86 -38.23 -0.84
C SER A 993 -4.01 -37.29 -2.03
N ILE A 994 -3.65 -37.72 -3.25
CA ILE A 994 -3.81 -36.87 -4.44
C ILE A 994 -5.27 -36.72 -4.82
N LEU A 995 -6.11 -37.74 -4.66
CA LEU A 995 -7.54 -37.62 -4.93
C LEU A 995 -8.20 -36.64 -3.94
N GLU A 996 -7.89 -36.77 -2.64
CA GLU A 996 -8.39 -35.80 -1.64
C GLU A 996 -7.91 -34.37 -1.93
N SER A 997 -6.66 -34.20 -2.36
CA SER A 997 -6.13 -32.91 -2.79
C SER A 997 -6.95 -32.30 -3.93
N LEU A 998 -7.23 -33.10 -4.99
CA LEU A 998 -8.00 -32.68 -6.15
C LEU A 998 -9.48 -32.37 -5.83
N GLU A 999 -10.08 -33.07 -4.84
CA GLU A 999 -11.43 -32.78 -4.36
C GLU A 999 -11.48 -31.40 -3.65
N LEU A 1000 -10.42 -31.03 -2.97
CA LEU A 1000 -10.31 -29.75 -2.28
C LEU A 1000 -9.92 -28.62 -3.21
N ASN A 1001 -9.04 -28.86 -4.14
CA ASN A 1001 -8.60 -27.92 -5.16
C ASN A 1001 -8.33 -28.62 -6.49
N PHE A 1002 -9.20 -28.44 -7.44
CA PHE A 1002 -9.10 -29.05 -8.78
C PHE A 1002 -7.89 -28.59 -9.58
N GLU A 1003 -7.26 -27.51 -9.17
CA GLU A 1003 -6.07 -26.95 -9.82
C GLU A 1003 -4.76 -27.64 -9.39
N ASN A 1004 -4.75 -28.47 -8.37
CA ASN A 1004 -3.55 -29.15 -7.85
C ASN A 1004 -3.07 -30.31 -8.74
#